data_a76274b8f7e13f608512a29d58dc5e30
#
_entry.id   a76274b8f7e13f608512a29d58dc5e30
#
_cell.length_a   1.000
_cell.length_b   1.000
_cell.length_c   1.000
_cell.angle_alpha   90.00
_cell.angle_beta   90.00
_cell.angle_gamma   90.00
#
_symmetry.space_group_name_H-M   'P 1'
#
loop_
_entity.id
_entity.type
_entity.pdbx_description
1 polymer ?
#
loop_
_entity_poly.entity_id
_entity_poly.type
_entity_poly.pdbx_seq_one_letter_code
_entity_poly.pdbx_strand_id
1 'polypeptide(L)'
;MTTSKEKFESRKLPMMPIRDVVIFPFMMTPFVVGRESSVRALEEALAADKKIFLATQHDASIDEPKSNEIYQVGTIVNIVQSLKLPDGNIKVLVEGVERGKILQVVDTEGFMQATVRVARYATEANPALEASMQRVTALFEQYVKLCQALNYETMISAVRMEDPAKLTDVISANLQLSIEEKQELLEIFDPAERLTRIADVLDIEIEKLNVDRTIQSRVKRQMEKAQKEYYLNEKIKAIQKELGRGEKSEFDELKKKIEAAGMPKEVKDKALQELKKLEAMPPMSAESTVSRNYLDWLLAVPWKKRSKEIRNISRAEKVLNEDHYGLEKIKERILEFLAVRQLVKNPKGSILCFVGPPGVGKTSLGMSIAKATGRKFVRMSLGGVRDEAEVRGHRRTYIGALPGQIIQMMKKAGTKNPVFMLDEVDKMSMDFRGDPSSALLEVLDPEQNFMFVDHYLDVEYDLSQVFFVATANVMHTIPPALQDRMEVLRLHGYTEQEKVEIAKQFLVKKQMLAAGLSEKNVKFTDDAITGLIRSYTREAGVRNLEREIGNVCRKVARKVVKEGENYTITVTGANVPEFLGVIKFRDTLAHEKSEVGLVTGLAWTEVGGSILSTEASVVDGKGKLTLTGKLGDVMQESAQAAMSYVRSRAHRLGLTRDFYRNLDLHVHVPEGAIPKDGPSAGITIATAISSALSKIPVRRDLAMTGEITLRGKVLPIGGLKEKLLAAHRAGLFEVILPKDNEKDVAEVPENLRNAMKLHFVETMDQVLAIALESPLPAIREEETVQPIAPLTSTTGDSPAAHQ
;
A
#
# COMPACT_ATOMS: atom_id res chain seq x y z
N MET A 1 -15.23 -46.75 17.21
CA MET A 1 -16.03 -46.37 15.99
C MET A 1 -17.51 -46.58 16.34
N THR A 2 -18.16 -45.55 16.85
CA THR A 2 -19.58 -45.52 17.12
C THR A 2 -20.21 -44.56 16.11
N THR A 3 -20.94 -45.10 15.19
CA THR A 3 -21.67 -44.36 14.13
C THR A 3 -22.82 -43.61 14.77
N SER A 4 -22.66 -42.31 14.99
CA SER A 4 -23.76 -41.38 15.26
C SER A 4 -24.68 -41.37 14.05
N LYS A 5 -25.97 -41.71 14.20
CA LYS A 5 -26.98 -41.60 13.15
C LYS A 5 -27.26 -40.12 12.88
N GLU A 6 -26.55 -39.54 11.95
CA GLU A 6 -26.83 -38.19 11.45
C GLU A 6 -28.17 -38.24 10.67
N LYS A 7 -29.15 -37.50 11.12
CA LYS A 7 -30.38 -37.23 10.37
C LYS A 7 -30.20 -35.90 9.64
N PHE A 8 -30.13 -35.99 8.30
CA PHE A 8 -30.06 -34.82 7.44
C PHE A 8 -31.45 -34.42 6.96
N GLU A 9 -31.76 -33.15 7.09
CA GLU A 9 -32.96 -32.53 6.53
C GLU A 9 -32.51 -31.41 5.58
N SER A 10 -33.00 -31.41 4.34
CA SER A 10 -32.73 -30.35 3.38
C SER A 10 -33.93 -29.40 3.33
N ARG A 11 -33.70 -28.09 3.52
CA ARG A 11 -34.72 -27.05 3.43
C ARG A 11 -34.30 -25.99 2.40
N LYS A 12 -35.30 -25.52 1.66
CA LYS A 12 -35.13 -24.43 0.70
C LYS A 12 -35.66 -23.15 1.35
N LEU A 13 -34.78 -22.15 1.54
CA LEU A 13 -35.10 -20.92 2.29
C LEU A 13 -34.59 -19.70 1.52
N PRO A 14 -35.28 -18.54 1.64
CA PRO A 14 -34.68 -17.26 1.25
C PRO A 14 -33.37 -17.06 2.02
N MET A 15 -32.38 -16.50 1.34
CA MET A 15 -31.04 -16.29 1.90
C MET A 15 -30.67 -14.82 1.84
N MET A 16 -30.02 -14.35 2.90
CA MET A 16 -29.51 -13.00 2.97
C MET A 16 -28.05 -13.01 3.46
N PRO A 17 -27.10 -12.44 2.68
CA PRO A 17 -25.72 -12.27 3.11
C PRO A 17 -25.59 -11.11 4.12
N ILE A 18 -24.82 -11.35 5.20
CA ILE A 18 -24.55 -10.38 6.26
C ILE A 18 -23.09 -9.95 6.21
N ARG A 19 -22.80 -8.66 6.50
CA ARG A 19 -21.45 -8.09 6.38
C ARG A 19 -20.54 -8.40 7.56
N ASP A 20 -20.95 -8.05 8.76
CA ASP A 20 -20.05 -7.84 9.92
C ASP A 20 -20.45 -8.65 11.14
N VAL A 21 -21.37 -9.59 11.02
CA VAL A 21 -21.88 -10.36 12.15
C VAL A 21 -22.02 -11.82 11.78
N VAL A 22 -21.53 -12.69 12.65
CA VAL A 22 -21.83 -14.13 12.59
C VAL A 22 -22.95 -14.41 13.58
N ILE A 23 -24.06 -14.95 13.08
CA ILE A 23 -25.23 -15.26 13.92
C ILE A 23 -25.19 -16.72 14.32
N PHE A 24 -25.22 -16.96 15.65
CA PHE A 24 -25.28 -18.30 16.22
C PHE A 24 -26.71 -18.69 16.52
N PRO A 25 -27.03 -19.99 16.59
CA PRO A 25 -28.29 -20.46 17.18
C PRO A 25 -28.50 -19.88 18.58
N PHE A 26 -29.73 -19.61 18.93
CA PHE A 26 -30.17 -19.02 20.22
C PHE A 26 -29.69 -17.58 20.46
N MET A 27 -29.11 -16.93 19.46
CA MET A 27 -28.73 -15.53 19.51
C MET A 27 -29.87 -14.64 19.01
N MET A 28 -30.20 -13.59 19.76
CA MET A 28 -31.12 -12.54 19.31
C MET A 28 -30.31 -11.32 18.87
N THR A 29 -30.45 -10.92 17.61
CA THR A 29 -29.65 -9.82 17.04
C THR A 29 -30.52 -8.87 16.24
N PRO A 30 -30.50 -7.56 16.56
CA PRO A 30 -31.07 -6.54 15.73
C PRO A 30 -30.07 -6.06 14.66
N PHE A 31 -30.49 -5.92 13.42
CA PHE A 31 -29.70 -5.27 12.36
C PHE A 31 -30.61 -4.56 11.35
N VAL A 32 -29.99 -3.79 10.46
CA VAL A 32 -30.71 -3.00 9.46
C VAL A 32 -30.42 -3.59 8.07
N VAL A 33 -31.47 -3.81 7.31
CA VAL A 33 -31.47 -4.32 5.93
C VAL A 33 -31.74 -3.18 4.99
N GLY A 34 -30.80 -2.89 4.07
CA GLY A 34 -30.93 -1.79 3.12
C GLY A 34 -30.69 -2.19 1.66
N ARG A 35 -30.09 -3.38 1.41
CA ARG A 35 -29.88 -3.88 0.04
C ARG A 35 -31.20 -4.36 -0.56
N GLU A 36 -31.45 -4.01 -1.82
CA GLU A 36 -32.70 -4.38 -2.50
C GLU A 36 -32.93 -5.89 -2.55
N SER A 37 -31.88 -6.66 -2.87
CA SER A 37 -31.95 -8.14 -2.88
C SER A 37 -32.23 -8.73 -1.49
N SER A 38 -31.65 -8.15 -0.44
CA SER A 38 -31.87 -8.55 0.94
C SER A 38 -33.27 -8.18 1.45
N VAL A 39 -33.80 -7.02 1.05
CA VAL A 39 -35.15 -6.60 1.38
C VAL A 39 -36.16 -7.54 0.73
N ARG A 40 -35.97 -7.91 -0.53
CA ARG A 40 -36.84 -8.90 -1.23
C ARG A 40 -36.79 -10.27 -0.56
N ALA A 41 -35.59 -10.76 -0.21
CA ALA A 41 -35.45 -12.02 0.53
C ALA A 41 -36.19 -12.00 1.88
N LEU A 42 -36.15 -10.86 2.57
CA LEU A 42 -36.84 -10.65 3.82
C LEU A 42 -38.37 -10.62 3.66
N GLU A 43 -38.87 -9.91 2.63
CA GLU A 43 -40.32 -9.84 2.33
C GLU A 43 -40.87 -11.22 1.96
N GLU A 44 -40.14 -12.01 1.19
CA GLU A 44 -40.49 -13.39 0.87
C GLU A 44 -40.54 -14.26 2.13
N ALA A 45 -39.53 -14.15 3.01
CA ALA A 45 -39.49 -14.87 4.27
C ALA A 45 -40.68 -14.50 5.20
N LEU A 46 -41.08 -13.21 5.22
CA LEU A 46 -42.21 -12.72 6.01
C LEU A 46 -43.56 -13.21 5.47
N ALA A 47 -43.65 -13.39 4.14
CA ALA A 47 -44.86 -13.93 3.51
C ALA A 47 -45.03 -15.46 3.71
N ALA A 48 -43.91 -16.16 3.98
CA ALA A 48 -43.89 -17.60 4.24
C ALA A 48 -43.82 -17.90 5.76
N ASP A 49 -42.91 -18.79 6.15
CA ASP A 49 -42.78 -19.30 7.54
C ASP A 49 -42.02 -18.37 8.49
N LYS A 50 -41.70 -17.13 8.11
CA LYS A 50 -40.86 -16.15 8.82
C LYS A 50 -39.45 -16.69 9.12
N LYS A 51 -38.98 -17.62 8.30
CA LYS A 51 -37.63 -18.19 8.38
C LYS A 51 -36.79 -17.71 7.22
N ILE A 52 -35.57 -17.30 7.53
CA ILE A 52 -34.57 -16.87 6.55
C ILE A 52 -33.24 -17.50 6.90
N PHE A 53 -32.43 -17.80 5.89
CA PHE A 53 -31.07 -18.28 6.09
C PHE A 53 -30.09 -17.11 6.02
N LEU A 54 -29.27 -16.95 7.04
CA LEU A 54 -28.28 -15.89 7.14
C LEU A 54 -26.87 -16.50 7.10
N ALA A 55 -26.04 -15.96 6.21
CA ALA A 55 -24.64 -16.37 6.09
C ALA A 55 -23.76 -15.12 5.96
N THR A 56 -22.61 -15.14 6.60
CA THR A 56 -21.67 -14.02 6.58
C THR A 56 -20.89 -14.00 5.27
N GLN A 57 -20.57 -12.82 4.74
CA GLN A 57 -19.73 -12.67 3.56
C GLN A 57 -18.26 -12.61 3.96
N HIS A 58 -17.35 -13.03 3.06
CA HIS A 58 -15.91 -13.04 3.31
C HIS A 58 -15.32 -11.63 3.41
N ASP A 59 -15.84 -10.69 2.64
CA ASP A 59 -15.39 -9.30 2.63
C ASP A 59 -16.58 -8.36 2.82
N ALA A 60 -16.58 -7.62 3.92
CA ALA A 60 -17.64 -6.68 4.29
C ALA A 60 -17.78 -5.49 3.31
N SER A 61 -16.75 -5.21 2.50
CA SER A 61 -16.73 -4.10 1.54
C SER A 61 -17.55 -4.35 0.27
N ILE A 62 -17.87 -5.61 -0.04
CA ILE A 62 -18.62 -5.98 -1.24
C ILE A 62 -20.10 -5.73 -1.04
N ASP A 63 -20.69 -4.89 -1.89
CA ASP A 63 -22.12 -4.56 -1.80
C ASP A 63 -23.03 -5.70 -2.27
N GLU A 64 -22.71 -6.35 -3.37
CA GLU A 64 -23.47 -7.48 -3.92
C GLU A 64 -22.57 -8.73 -4.01
N PRO A 65 -22.44 -9.49 -2.92
CA PRO A 65 -21.58 -10.67 -2.90
C PRO A 65 -22.17 -11.81 -3.73
N LYS A 66 -21.32 -12.46 -4.50
CA LYS A 66 -21.64 -13.68 -5.23
C LYS A 66 -21.62 -14.88 -4.29
N SER A 67 -22.19 -16.01 -4.72
CA SER A 67 -22.26 -17.22 -3.90
C SER A 67 -20.92 -17.78 -3.42
N ASN A 68 -19.82 -17.49 -4.13
CA ASN A 68 -18.44 -17.87 -3.76
C ASN A 68 -17.77 -16.89 -2.80
N GLU A 69 -18.39 -15.73 -2.52
CA GLU A 69 -17.91 -14.69 -1.62
C GLU A 69 -18.61 -14.73 -0.25
N ILE A 70 -19.43 -15.77 -0.03
CA ILE A 70 -20.23 -16.00 1.17
C ILE A 70 -19.79 -17.33 1.80
N TYR A 71 -19.69 -17.34 3.13
CA TYR A 71 -19.39 -18.56 3.86
C TYR A 71 -20.47 -19.65 3.64
N GLN A 72 -20.03 -20.88 3.50
CA GLN A 72 -20.93 -22.00 3.19
C GLN A 72 -21.77 -22.45 4.38
N VAL A 73 -21.40 -22.09 5.59
CA VAL A 73 -22.13 -22.39 6.81
C VAL A 73 -22.72 -21.12 7.38
N GLY A 74 -23.98 -21.16 7.70
CA GLY A 74 -24.73 -20.05 8.27
C GLY A 74 -25.80 -20.55 9.23
N THR A 75 -26.73 -19.68 9.61
CA THR A 75 -27.78 -19.95 10.59
C THR A 75 -29.17 -19.71 9.99
N ILE A 76 -30.06 -20.64 10.18
CA ILE A 76 -31.49 -20.45 9.95
C ILE A 76 -32.03 -19.64 11.11
N VAL A 77 -32.67 -18.52 10.82
CA VAL A 77 -33.21 -17.63 11.84
C VAL A 77 -34.72 -17.43 11.68
N ASN A 78 -35.39 -17.20 12.80
CA ASN A 78 -36.77 -16.73 12.82
C ASN A 78 -36.77 -15.20 12.86
N ILE A 79 -37.64 -14.56 12.09
CA ILE A 79 -37.87 -13.11 12.14
C ILE A 79 -38.89 -12.85 13.26
N VAL A 80 -38.40 -12.27 14.37
CA VAL A 80 -39.20 -11.95 15.55
C VAL A 80 -39.96 -10.64 15.34
N GLN A 81 -39.29 -9.62 14.84
CA GLN A 81 -39.87 -8.32 14.60
C GLN A 81 -39.24 -7.66 13.38
N SER A 82 -40.04 -6.95 12.60
CA SER A 82 -39.56 -6.11 11.50
C SER A 82 -40.20 -4.73 11.59
N LEU A 83 -39.42 -3.67 11.40
CA LEU A 83 -39.83 -2.27 11.44
C LEU A 83 -39.32 -1.54 10.22
N LYS A 84 -40.18 -1.02 9.38
CA LYS A 84 -39.82 -0.23 8.21
C LYS A 84 -39.43 1.18 8.65
N LEU A 85 -38.25 1.63 8.30
CA LEU A 85 -37.70 2.94 8.65
C LEU A 85 -38.09 3.99 7.59
N PRO A 86 -38.09 5.29 7.92
CA PRO A 86 -38.42 6.37 6.98
C PRO A 86 -37.50 6.50 5.79
N ASP A 87 -36.27 6.01 5.90
CA ASP A 87 -35.24 6.00 4.86
C ASP A 87 -35.35 4.82 3.87
N GLY A 88 -36.40 4.00 3.99
CA GLY A 88 -36.65 2.83 3.16
C GLY A 88 -35.96 1.56 3.64
N ASN A 89 -35.09 1.62 4.63
CA ASN A 89 -34.45 0.47 5.25
C ASN A 89 -35.40 -0.29 6.18
N ILE A 90 -35.13 -1.57 6.43
CA ILE A 90 -35.94 -2.36 7.36
C ILE A 90 -35.06 -2.79 8.54
N LYS A 91 -35.46 -2.37 9.77
CA LYS A 91 -34.84 -2.86 10.99
C LYS A 91 -35.50 -4.17 11.38
N VAL A 92 -34.70 -5.21 11.52
CA VAL A 92 -35.19 -6.54 11.89
C VAL A 92 -34.55 -7.01 13.18
N LEU A 93 -35.31 -7.75 13.96
CA LEU A 93 -34.86 -8.53 15.11
C LEU A 93 -35.02 -10.00 14.74
N VAL A 94 -33.94 -10.75 14.73
CA VAL A 94 -33.94 -12.17 14.40
C VAL A 94 -33.44 -13.01 15.57
N GLU A 95 -33.95 -14.24 15.64
CA GLU A 95 -33.49 -15.26 16.58
C GLU A 95 -32.91 -16.45 15.81
N GLY A 96 -31.65 -16.79 16.07
CA GLY A 96 -31.00 -17.97 15.51
C GLY A 96 -31.65 -19.26 15.98
N VAL A 97 -31.93 -20.19 15.08
CA VAL A 97 -32.61 -21.47 15.39
C VAL A 97 -31.68 -22.66 15.22
N GLU A 98 -31.17 -22.87 14.01
CA GLU A 98 -30.40 -24.07 13.64
C GLU A 98 -29.26 -23.70 12.69
N ARG A 99 -28.12 -24.39 12.78
CA ARG A 99 -27.04 -24.28 11.79
C ARG A 99 -27.40 -24.95 10.48
N GLY A 100 -26.91 -24.40 9.39
CA GLY A 100 -27.11 -24.98 8.09
C GLY A 100 -25.89 -24.86 7.19
N LYS A 101 -25.64 -25.88 6.40
CA LYS A 101 -24.63 -25.84 5.34
C LYS A 101 -25.31 -25.67 3.98
N ILE A 102 -24.86 -24.70 3.23
CA ILE A 102 -25.35 -24.44 1.87
C ILE A 102 -24.96 -25.62 0.96
N LEU A 103 -25.94 -26.17 0.26
CA LEU A 103 -25.75 -27.16 -0.78
C LEU A 103 -25.78 -26.51 -2.16
N GLN A 104 -26.69 -25.56 -2.35
CA GLN A 104 -26.86 -24.84 -3.60
C GLN A 104 -27.48 -23.47 -3.33
N VAL A 105 -27.01 -22.46 -4.01
CA VAL A 105 -27.61 -21.13 -4.05
C VAL A 105 -28.14 -20.89 -5.45
N VAL A 106 -29.37 -20.42 -5.54
CA VAL A 106 -30.02 -20.05 -6.81
C VAL A 106 -30.50 -18.60 -6.67
N ASP A 107 -30.22 -17.81 -7.66
CA ASP A 107 -30.77 -16.46 -7.74
C ASP A 107 -32.17 -16.54 -8.36
N THR A 108 -33.20 -16.17 -7.62
CA THR A 108 -34.58 -16.29 -8.02
C THR A 108 -35.26 -14.94 -7.85
N GLU A 109 -35.75 -14.33 -8.93
CA GLU A 109 -36.52 -13.07 -8.92
C GLU A 109 -35.83 -11.89 -8.21
N GLY A 110 -34.47 -11.85 -8.27
CA GLY A 110 -33.66 -10.75 -7.71
C GLY A 110 -33.39 -10.88 -6.21
N PHE A 111 -33.48 -12.07 -5.64
CA PHE A 111 -32.95 -12.43 -4.31
C PHE A 111 -32.33 -13.82 -4.32
N MET A 112 -31.45 -14.09 -3.36
CA MET A 112 -30.80 -15.39 -3.23
C MET A 112 -31.69 -16.38 -2.48
N GLN A 113 -31.81 -17.59 -3.01
CA GLN A 113 -32.49 -18.71 -2.37
C GLN A 113 -31.49 -19.85 -2.16
N ALA A 114 -31.31 -20.30 -0.91
CA ALA A 114 -30.39 -21.36 -0.58
C ALA A 114 -31.11 -22.67 -0.27
N THR A 115 -30.59 -23.76 -0.80
CA THR A 115 -30.92 -25.11 -0.32
C THR A 115 -29.92 -25.44 0.78
N VAL A 116 -30.41 -25.54 2.00
CA VAL A 116 -29.58 -25.68 3.20
C VAL A 116 -29.76 -27.07 3.79
N ARG A 117 -28.64 -27.70 4.12
CA ARG A 117 -28.61 -28.99 4.83
C ARG A 117 -28.47 -28.71 6.32
N VAL A 118 -29.46 -29.18 7.11
CA VAL A 118 -29.46 -29.10 8.56
C VAL A 118 -29.00 -30.43 9.15
N ALA A 119 -27.98 -30.39 10.00
CA ALA A 119 -27.49 -31.56 10.72
C ALA A 119 -27.97 -31.50 12.17
N ARG A 120 -28.73 -32.53 12.58
CA ARG A 120 -29.13 -32.70 13.98
C ARG A 120 -28.27 -33.79 14.60
N TYR A 121 -27.49 -33.41 15.58
CA TYR A 121 -26.70 -34.34 16.39
C TYR A 121 -27.48 -34.73 17.64
N ALA A 122 -27.74 -36.01 17.81
CA ALA A 122 -28.22 -36.54 19.08
C ALA A 122 -26.98 -36.77 19.97
N THR A 123 -26.78 -35.94 20.95
CA THR A 123 -25.66 -36.05 21.89
C THR A 123 -26.07 -37.05 22.99
N GLU A 124 -25.46 -38.24 22.97
CA GLU A 124 -25.61 -39.19 24.11
C GLU A 124 -24.79 -38.66 25.30
N ALA A 125 -25.38 -38.65 26.48
CA ALA A 125 -24.71 -38.22 27.70
C ALA A 125 -23.48 -39.11 27.99
N ASN A 126 -22.28 -38.46 27.92
CA ASN A 126 -21.00 -39.11 28.18
C ASN A 126 -20.29 -38.34 29.33
N PRO A 127 -19.75 -39.00 30.35
CA PRO A 127 -18.99 -38.32 31.42
C PRO A 127 -17.85 -37.41 30.94
N ALA A 128 -17.23 -37.75 29.81
CA ALA A 128 -16.20 -36.91 29.20
C ALA A 128 -16.77 -35.59 28.65
N LEU A 129 -17.97 -35.61 28.10
CA LEU A 129 -18.67 -34.43 27.60
C LEU A 129 -19.08 -33.50 28.74
N GLU A 130 -19.58 -34.05 29.86
CA GLU A 130 -19.92 -33.28 31.06
C GLU A 130 -18.70 -32.60 31.66
N ALA A 131 -17.55 -33.28 31.72
CA ALA A 131 -16.30 -32.70 32.18
C ALA A 131 -15.84 -31.55 31.28
N SER A 132 -15.99 -31.69 29.95
CA SER A 132 -15.67 -30.61 28.97
C SER A 132 -16.61 -29.41 29.14
N MET A 133 -17.89 -29.64 29.37
CA MET A 133 -18.87 -28.57 29.66
C MET A 133 -18.50 -27.80 30.93
N GLN A 134 -18.17 -28.53 32.01
CA GLN A 134 -17.76 -27.91 33.30
C GLN A 134 -16.49 -27.08 33.13
N ARG A 135 -15.49 -27.58 32.36
CA ARG A 135 -14.28 -26.84 32.08
C ARG A 135 -14.57 -25.56 31.31
N VAL A 136 -15.33 -25.63 30.20
CA VAL A 136 -15.70 -24.48 29.38
C VAL A 136 -16.49 -23.45 30.22
N THR A 137 -17.40 -23.89 31.03
CA THR A 137 -18.17 -23.01 31.92
C THR A 137 -17.30 -22.28 32.94
N ALA A 138 -16.33 -22.98 33.55
CA ALA A 138 -15.38 -22.37 34.46
C ALA A 138 -14.46 -21.35 33.79
N LEU A 139 -13.98 -21.65 32.58
CA LEU A 139 -13.20 -20.71 31.75
C LEU A 139 -14.03 -19.49 31.35
N PHE A 140 -15.28 -19.70 30.94
CA PHE A 140 -16.17 -18.60 30.59
C PHE A 140 -16.49 -17.70 31.79
N GLU A 141 -16.65 -18.26 32.98
CA GLU A 141 -16.74 -17.45 34.22
C GLU A 141 -15.51 -16.58 34.45
N GLN A 142 -14.30 -17.14 34.23
CA GLN A 142 -13.06 -16.37 34.34
C GLN A 142 -13.01 -15.25 33.30
N TYR A 143 -13.37 -15.56 32.06
CA TYR A 143 -13.40 -14.58 30.95
C TYR A 143 -14.36 -13.43 31.28
N VAL A 144 -15.61 -13.71 31.75
CA VAL A 144 -16.60 -12.68 32.10
C VAL A 144 -16.11 -11.79 33.23
N LYS A 145 -15.44 -12.39 34.27
CA LYS A 145 -14.85 -11.63 35.38
C LYS A 145 -13.71 -10.69 34.95
N LEU A 146 -13.04 -11.00 33.88
CA LEU A 146 -11.96 -10.19 33.33
C LEU A 146 -12.45 -9.18 32.28
N CYS A 147 -13.49 -9.53 31.52
CA CYS A 147 -14.08 -8.72 30.46
C CYS A 147 -15.14 -7.76 31.05
N GLN A 148 -14.84 -6.44 31.00
CA GLN A 148 -15.77 -5.42 31.55
C GLN A 148 -17.01 -5.17 30.66
N ALA A 149 -17.05 -5.71 29.46
CA ALA A 149 -18.11 -5.48 28.48
C ALA A 149 -19.28 -6.45 28.55
N LEU A 150 -19.18 -7.53 29.35
CA LEU A 150 -20.21 -8.56 29.47
C LEU A 150 -21.01 -8.45 30.76
N ASN A 151 -22.33 -8.60 30.65
CA ASN A 151 -23.21 -8.57 31.81
C ASN A 151 -23.18 -9.90 32.59
N TYR A 152 -23.30 -9.81 33.90
CA TYR A 152 -23.32 -10.97 34.81
C TYR A 152 -24.48 -11.92 34.51
N GLU A 153 -25.58 -11.42 33.94
CA GLU A 153 -26.74 -12.21 33.52
C GLU A 153 -26.41 -13.24 32.43
N THR A 154 -25.52 -12.89 31.49
CA THR A 154 -25.06 -13.80 30.44
C THR A 154 -24.29 -14.99 31.01
N MET A 155 -23.51 -14.76 32.04
CA MET A 155 -22.81 -15.82 32.78
C MET A 155 -23.79 -16.78 33.45
N ILE A 156 -24.80 -16.25 34.16
CA ILE A 156 -25.79 -17.07 34.86
C ILE A 156 -26.59 -17.92 33.87
N SER A 157 -26.94 -17.37 32.72
CA SER A 157 -27.66 -18.12 31.69
C SER A 157 -26.82 -19.25 31.08
N ALA A 158 -25.54 -19.03 30.85
CA ALA A 158 -24.62 -20.07 30.34
C ALA A 158 -24.40 -21.19 31.38
N VAL A 159 -24.20 -20.84 32.67
CA VAL A 159 -23.97 -21.84 33.75
C VAL A 159 -25.16 -22.77 33.96
N ARG A 160 -26.38 -22.33 33.64
CA ARG A 160 -27.62 -23.13 33.82
C ARG A 160 -27.97 -24.03 32.63
N MET A 161 -27.14 -24.00 31.56
CA MET A 161 -27.42 -24.78 30.36
C MET A 161 -26.91 -26.21 30.49
N GLU A 162 -27.81 -27.17 30.33
CA GLU A 162 -27.51 -28.61 30.34
C GLU A 162 -27.24 -29.17 28.95
N ASP A 163 -27.63 -28.44 27.89
CA ASP A 163 -27.45 -28.84 26.50
C ASP A 163 -26.09 -28.35 25.98
N PRO A 164 -25.15 -29.24 25.61
CA PRO A 164 -23.83 -28.85 25.16
C PRO A 164 -23.84 -28.00 23.86
N ALA A 165 -24.83 -28.24 22.97
CA ALA A 165 -24.97 -27.47 21.75
C ALA A 165 -25.39 -26.02 22.07
N LYS A 166 -26.37 -25.84 22.95
CA LYS A 166 -26.81 -24.51 23.38
C LYS A 166 -25.74 -23.74 24.15
N LEU A 167 -25.05 -24.43 25.06
CA LEU A 167 -23.95 -23.85 25.82
C LEU A 167 -22.85 -23.28 24.91
N THR A 168 -22.42 -24.08 23.95
CA THR A 168 -21.37 -23.64 23.02
C THR A 168 -21.81 -22.47 22.15
N ASP A 169 -23.06 -22.43 21.72
CA ASP A 169 -23.58 -21.36 20.86
C ASP A 169 -23.72 -20.04 21.64
N VAL A 170 -24.21 -20.09 22.85
CA VAL A 170 -24.34 -18.90 23.70
C VAL A 170 -22.97 -18.35 24.09
N ILE A 171 -21.99 -19.19 24.40
CA ILE A 171 -20.64 -18.73 24.70
C ILE A 171 -20.02 -18.10 23.44
N SER A 172 -20.05 -18.79 22.28
CA SER A 172 -19.49 -18.28 21.02
C SER A 172 -20.09 -16.94 20.59
N ALA A 173 -21.39 -16.75 20.79
CA ALA A 173 -22.07 -15.49 20.48
C ALA A 173 -21.53 -14.31 21.30
N ASN A 174 -21.14 -14.58 22.56
CA ASN A 174 -20.72 -13.55 23.53
C ASN A 174 -19.20 -13.32 23.61
N LEU A 175 -18.37 -14.13 22.92
CA LEU A 175 -16.93 -13.90 22.84
C LEU A 175 -16.60 -12.71 21.93
N GLN A 176 -15.60 -11.93 22.31
CA GLN A 176 -15.10 -10.80 21.51
C GLN A 176 -14.01 -11.30 20.54
N LEU A 177 -14.43 -12.01 19.50
CA LEU A 177 -13.57 -12.60 18.47
C LEU A 177 -13.76 -11.90 17.12
N SER A 178 -12.80 -12.07 16.21
CA SER A 178 -12.94 -11.67 14.83
C SER A 178 -14.07 -12.44 14.12
N ILE A 179 -14.50 -11.93 12.96
CA ILE A 179 -15.55 -12.59 12.16
C ILE A 179 -15.09 -13.97 11.73
N GLU A 180 -13.83 -14.12 11.32
CA GLU A 180 -13.22 -15.37 10.88
C GLU A 180 -13.22 -16.41 12.01
N GLU A 181 -12.78 -16.02 13.21
CA GLU A 181 -12.74 -16.90 14.40
C GLU A 181 -14.16 -17.33 14.84
N LYS A 182 -15.13 -16.42 14.80
CA LYS A 182 -16.54 -16.75 15.06
C LYS A 182 -17.10 -17.70 14.01
N GLN A 183 -16.74 -17.49 12.75
CA GLN A 183 -17.18 -18.36 11.65
C GLN A 183 -16.60 -19.77 11.78
N GLU A 184 -15.32 -19.91 12.14
CA GLU A 184 -14.72 -21.22 12.45
C GLU A 184 -15.53 -21.97 13.53
N LEU A 185 -15.93 -21.30 14.59
CA LEU A 185 -16.75 -21.89 15.65
C LEU A 185 -18.16 -22.28 15.16
N LEU A 186 -18.73 -21.49 14.23
CA LEU A 186 -20.01 -21.83 13.61
C LEU A 186 -19.90 -23.05 12.68
N GLU A 187 -18.78 -23.25 12.02
CA GLU A 187 -18.52 -24.35 11.09
C GLU A 187 -18.33 -25.71 11.78
N ILE A 188 -18.00 -25.73 13.06
CA ILE A 188 -17.90 -26.98 13.83
C ILE A 188 -19.31 -27.45 14.21
N PHE A 189 -19.78 -28.49 13.57
CA PHE A 189 -21.12 -29.05 13.81
C PHE A 189 -21.17 -29.93 15.06
N ASP A 190 -20.13 -30.72 15.34
CA ASP A 190 -20.06 -31.56 16.54
C ASP A 190 -19.92 -30.73 17.80
N PRO A 191 -20.87 -30.82 18.77
CA PRO A 191 -20.79 -30.08 20.03
C PRO A 191 -19.57 -30.42 20.88
N ALA A 192 -19.07 -31.65 20.85
CA ALA A 192 -17.93 -32.07 21.65
C ALA A 192 -16.61 -31.46 21.11
N GLU A 193 -16.44 -31.47 19.80
CA GLU A 193 -15.31 -30.82 19.12
C GLU A 193 -15.35 -29.29 19.34
N ARG A 194 -16.53 -28.71 19.25
CA ARG A 194 -16.73 -27.27 19.47
C ARG A 194 -16.46 -26.85 20.93
N LEU A 195 -16.83 -27.67 21.92
CA LEU A 195 -16.48 -27.43 23.35
C LEU A 195 -14.96 -27.39 23.51
N THR A 196 -14.23 -28.30 22.88
CA THR A 196 -12.77 -28.33 22.94
C THR A 196 -12.17 -27.07 22.31
N ARG A 197 -12.65 -26.69 21.11
CA ARG A 197 -12.18 -25.47 20.44
C ARG A 197 -12.48 -24.20 21.23
N ILE A 198 -13.67 -24.12 21.86
CA ILE A 198 -14.04 -22.97 22.71
C ILE A 198 -13.16 -22.91 23.97
N ALA A 199 -12.78 -24.04 24.57
CA ALA A 199 -11.87 -24.05 25.68
C ALA A 199 -10.52 -23.46 25.32
N ASP A 200 -9.95 -23.86 24.17
CA ASP A 200 -8.66 -23.33 23.68
C ASP A 200 -8.75 -21.81 23.40
N VAL A 201 -9.83 -21.36 22.77
CA VAL A 201 -10.07 -19.95 22.51
C VAL A 201 -10.20 -19.15 23.82
N LEU A 202 -10.95 -19.66 24.79
CA LEU A 202 -11.11 -19.01 26.09
C LEU A 202 -9.78 -18.91 26.85
N ASP A 203 -8.96 -19.98 26.84
CA ASP A 203 -7.63 -19.96 27.48
C ASP A 203 -6.77 -18.82 26.86
N ILE A 204 -6.73 -18.68 25.53
CA ILE A 204 -5.99 -17.62 24.84
C ILE A 204 -6.54 -16.23 25.19
N GLU A 205 -7.86 -16.04 25.17
CA GLU A 205 -8.47 -14.74 25.46
C GLU A 205 -8.30 -14.33 26.92
N ILE A 206 -8.36 -15.28 27.86
CA ILE A 206 -8.07 -15.05 29.27
C ILE A 206 -6.61 -14.60 29.46
N GLU A 207 -5.66 -15.24 28.78
CA GLU A 207 -4.26 -14.81 28.82
C GLU A 207 -4.06 -13.39 28.27
N LYS A 208 -4.68 -13.05 27.15
CA LYS A 208 -4.67 -11.68 26.59
C LYS A 208 -5.19 -10.66 27.60
N LEU A 209 -6.36 -10.91 28.18
CA LEU A 209 -6.97 -10.02 29.16
C LEU A 209 -6.13 -9.87 30.45
N ASN A 210 -5.47 -10.92 30.90
CA ASN A 210 -4.54 -10.86 32.04
C ASN A 210 -3.30 -10.01 31.75
N VAL A 211 -2.75 -10.12 30.54
CA VAL A 211 -1.65 -9.26 30.09
C VAL A 211 -2.08 -7.80 30.04
N ASP A 212 -3.25 -7.51 29.48
CA ASP A 212 -3.79 -6.15 29.42
C ASP A 212 -4.05 -5.56 30.82
N ARG A 213 -4.60 -6.36 31.73
CA ARG A 213 -4.79 -5.95 33.12
C ARG A 213 -3.47 -5.68 33.84
N THR A 214 -2.45 -6.48 33.53
CA THR A 214 -1.10 -6.27 34.07
C THR A 214 -0.50 -4.97 33.57
N ILE A 215 -0.65 -4.68 32.26
CA ILE A 215 -0.22 -3.43 31.64
C ILE A 215 -0.97 -2.25 32.27
N GLN A 216 -2.30 -2.32 32.37
CA GLN A 216 -3.11 -1.28 32.99
C GLN A 216 -2.72 -1.04 34.43
N SER A 217 -2.45 -2.11 35.20
CA SER A 217 -2.01 -1.98 36.60
C SER A 217 -0.64 -1.31 36.74
N ARG A 218 0.28 -1.61 35.78
CA ARG A 218 1.59 -0.93 35.72
C ARG A 218 1.43 0.54 35.37
N VAL A 219 0.61 0.85 34.35
CA VAL A 219 0.29 2.24 33.97
C VAL A 219 -0.35 2.98 35.13
N LYS A 220 -1.33 2.37 35.84
CA LYS A 220 -1.97 2.96 37.02
C LYS A 220 -0.96 3.23 38.13
N ARG A 221 -0.04 2.29 38.43
CA ARG A 221 1.01 2.50 39.44
C ARG A 221 1.99 3.61 39.01
N GLN A 222 2.32 3.72 37.72
CA GLN A 222 3.12 4.83 37.22
C GLN A 222 2.38 6.16 37.35
N MET A 223 1.09 6.20 37.06
CA MET A 223 0.25 7.40 37.26
C MET A 223 0.14 7.77 38.73
N GLU A 224 -0.10 6.78 39.63
CA GLU A 224 -0.16 7.00 41.06
C GLU A 224 1.18 7.50 41.64
N LYS A 225 2.31 6.97 41.07
CA LYS A 225 3.65 7.45 41.43
C LYS A 225 3.87 8.87 40.94
N ALA A 226 3.48 9.18 39.73
CA ALA A 226 3.54 10.53 39.15
C ALA A 226 2.61 11.50 39.92
N GLN A 227 1.39 11.06 40.31
CA GLN A 227 0.50 11.86 41.15
C GLN A 227 1.08 12.11 42.53
N LYS A 228 1.74 11.10 43.12
CA LYS A 228 2.39 11.24 44.44
C LYS A 228 3.61 12.17 44.37
N GLU A 229 4.41 12.07 43.30
CA GLU A 229 5.50 13.03 43.05
C GLU A 229 4.95 14.44 42.77
N TYR A 230 3.85 14.54 42.00
CA TYR A 230 3.14 15.80 41.80
C TYR A 230 2.61 16.38 43.09
N TYR A 231 1.93 15.56 43.94
CA TYR A 231 1.42 15.98 45.24
C TYR A 231 2.54 16.41 46.19
N LEU A 232 3.68 15.71 46.21
CA LEU A 232 4.86 16.11 46.97
C LEU A 232 5.46 17.41 46.47
N ASN A 233 5.53 17.60 45.13
CA ASN A 233 5.98 18.84 44.52
C ASN A 233 5.01 19.99 44.80
N GLU A 234 3.70 19.76 44.81
CA GLU A 234 2.69 20.76 45.18
C GLU A 234 2.77 21.12 46.66
N LYS A 235 3.04 20.13 47.54
CA LYS A 235 3.27 20.36 48.96
C LYS A 235 4.54 21.16 49.19
N ILE A 236 5.60 20.91 48.42
CA ILE A 236 6.82 21.73 48.44
C ILE A 236 6.52 23.14 47.91
N LYS A 237 5.71 23.28 46.82
CA LYS A 237 5.28 24.59 46.32
C LYS A 237 4.39 25.34 47.30
N ALA A 238 3.48 24.65 47.99
CA ALA A 238 2.64 25.24 49.05
C ALA A 238 3.50 25.76 50.20
N ILE A 239 4.49 24.99 50.67
CA ILE A 239 5.45 25.39 51.69
C ILE A 239 6.32 26.59 51.20
N GLN A 240 6.73 26.57 49.92
CA GLN A 240 7.46 27.69 49.28
C GLN A 240 6.56 28.93 49.13
N LYS A 241 5.24 28.78 48.97
CA LYS A 241 4.25 29.85 48.89
C LYS A 241 4.02 30.49 50.25
N GLU A 242 3.95 29.70 51.31
CA GLU A 242 3.93 30.22 52.69
C GLU A 242 5.24 30.96 53.10
N LEU A 243 6.36 30.52 52.48
CA LEU A 243 7.65 31.17 52.62
C LEU A 243 7.84 32.40 51.67
N GLY A 244 6.82 32.76 50.86
CA GLY A 244 6.79 33.95 50.01
C GLY A 244 7.66 33.85 48.75
N ARG A 245 8.03 32.62 48.29
CA ARG A 245 9.01 32.42 47.20
C ARG A 245 8.47 31.72 45.93
N GLY A 246 7.17 31.44 45.77
CA GLY A 246 6.76 30.41 44.79
C GLY A 246 6.08 30.87 43.49
N GLU A 247 5.01 31.65 43.55
CA GLU A 247 4.15 31.83 42.31
C GLU A 247 4.44 33.11 41.56
N LYS A 248 4.75 34.22 42.22
CA LYS A 248 5.14 35.46 41.51
C LYS A 248 6.41 35.27 40.66
N SER A 249 7.32 34.40 41.10
CA SER A 249 8.55 34.06 40.39
C SER A 249 8.29 33.28 39.08
N GLU A 250 7.31 32.36 39.04
CA GLU A 250 7.08 31.52 37.87
C GLU A 250 6.39 32.30 36.74
N PHE A 251 5.37 33.08 37.06
CA PHE A 251 4.70 33.95 36.07
C PHE A 251 5.64 35.06 35.57
N ASP A 252 6.48 35.60 36.43
CA ASP A 252 7.52 36.57 36.05
C ASP A 252 8.58 35.94 35.15
N GLU A 253 8.94 34.68 35.38
CA GLU A 253 9.84 33.93 34.48
C GLU A 253 9.15 33.62 33.12
N LEU A 254 7.89 33.19 33.08
CA LEU A 254 7.15 33.00 31.83
C LEU A 254 7.04 34.32 31.07
N LYS A 255 6.75 35.41 31.71
CA LYS A 255 6.71 36.75 31.10
C LYS A 255 8.05 37.12 30.47
N LYS A 256 9.15 36.91 31.19
CA LYS A 256 10.52 37.14 30.68
C LYS A 256 10.81 36.23 29.45
N LYS A 257 10.39 34.97 29.51
CA LYS A 257 10.53 34.03 28.36
C LYS A 257 9.72 34.49 27.15
N ILE A 258 8.47 34.98 27.34
CA ILE A 258 7.63 35.54 26.27
C ILE A 258 8.31 36.76 25.64
N GLU A 259 8.90 37.66 26.49
CA GLU A 259 9.59 38.84 26.00
C GLU A 259 10.87 38.49 25.23
N ALA A 260 11.60 37.46 25.65
CA ALA A 260 12.84 36.99 25.05
C ALA A 260 12.64 36.11 23.79
N ALA A 261 11.46 35.51 23.61
CA ALA A 261 11.18 34.57 22.52
C ALA A 261 11.20 35.20 21.11
N GLY A 262 11.11 36.51 21.01
CA GLY A 262 11.19 37.25 19.74
C GLY A 262 9.95 37.04 18.85
N MET A 263 8.81 36.87 19.46
CA MET A 263 7.50 36.71 18.79
C MET A 263 7.10 38.00 18.05
N PRO A 264 6.32 37.95 16.98
CA PRO A 264 5.63 39.10 16.40
C PRO A 264 4.76 39.82 17.46
N LYS A 265 4.46 41.10 17.28
CA LYS A 265 3.72 41.91 18.27
C LYS A 265 2.36 41.29 18.60
N GLU A 266 1.59 40.86 17.57
CA GLU A 266 0.26 40.29 17.75
C GLU A 266 0.30 38.99 18.56
N VAL A 267 1.27 38.10 18.26
CA VAL A 267 1.48 36.83 18.96
C VAL A 267 1.91 37.08 20.41
N LYS A 268 2.79 38.06 20.62
CA LYS A 268 3.24 38.47 21.95
C LYS A 268 2.09 39.02 22.79
N ASP A 269 1.26 39.87 22.21
CA ASP A 269 0.08 40.42 22.89
C ASP A 269 -0.92 39.33 23.27
N LYS A 270 -1.17 38.37 22.37
CA LYS A 270 -2.01 37.18 22.63
C LYS A 270 -1.41 36.31 23.74
N ALA A 271 -0.11 36.07 23.71
CA ALA A 271 0.59 35.29 24.75
C ALA A 271 0.51 35.97 26.12
N LEU A 272 0.65 37.30 26.18
CA LEU A 272 0.53 38.06 27.41
C LEU A 272 -0.90 38.10 27.95
N GLN A 273 -1.91 38.14 27.05
CA GLN A 273 -3.32 38.03 27.45
C GLN A 273 -3.62 36.65 28.03
N GLU A 274 -3.12 35.57 27.39
CA GLU A 274 -3.30 34.24 27.91
C GLU A 274 -2.55 33.99 29.23
N LEU A 275 -1.38 34.61 29.42
CA LEU A 275 -0.67 34.58 30.68
C LEU A 275 -1.49 35.27 31.80
N LYS A 276 -2.10 36.43 31.52
CA LYS A 276 -2.97 37.11 32.48
C LYS A 276 -4.21 36.28 32.85
N LYS A 277 -4.78 35.55 31.88
CA LYS A 277 -5.86 34.62 32.15
C LYS A 277 -5.41 33.45 33.04
N LEU A 278 -4.21 32.91 32.75
CA LEU A 278 -3.61 31.83 33.54
C LEU A 278 -3.34 32.26 34.99
N GLU A 279 -2.89 33.49 35.20
CA GLU A 279 -2.70 34.06 36.53
C GLU A 279 -4.01 34.18 37.32
N ALA A 280 -5.15 34.43 36.64
CA ALA A 280 -6.47 34.56 37.25
C ALA A 280 -7.17 33.21 37.46
N MET A 281 -6.69 32.12 36.87
CA MET A 281 -7.31 30.80 36.97
C MET A 281 -6.83 30.02 38.21
N PRO A 282 -7.69 29.20 38.82
CA PRO A 282 -7.26 28.26 39.85
C PRO A 282 -6.18 27.30 39.34
N PRO A 283 -5.07 27.08 40.04
CA PRO A 283 -3.93 26.27 39.53
C PRO A 283 -4.26 24.82 39.19
N MET A 284 -5.34 24.27 39.77
CA MET A 284 -5.76 22.89 39.57
C MET A 284 -6.89 22.75 38.55
N SER A 285 -7.27 23.78 37.83
CA SER A 285 -8.32 23.70 36.81
C SER A 285 -7.82 23.06 35.51
N ALA A 286 -8.71 22.32 34.83
CA ALA A 286 -8.40 21.77 33.51
C ALA A 286 -8.04 22.87 32.48
N GLU A 287 -8.67 24.03 32.60
CA GLU A 287 -8.43 25.19 31.76
C GLU A 287 -7.02 25.77 31.98
N SER A 288 -6.50 25.81 33.24
CA SER A 288 -5.14 26.25 33.51
C SER A 288 -4.09 25.38 32.82
N THR A 289 -4.33 24.06 32.80
CA THR A 289 -3.46 23.11 32.08
C THR A 289 -3.46 23.35 30.56
N VAL A 290 -4.63 23.61 29.99
CA VAL A 290 -4.75 23.93 28.56
C VAL A 290 -4.04 25.23 28.21
N SER A 291 -4.25 26.29 28.99
CA SER A 291 -3.60 27.57 28.77
C SER A 291 -2.08 27.50 28.97
N ARG A 292 -1.62 26.73 29.96
CA ARG A 292 -0.19 26.47 30.16
C ARG A 292 0.46 25.74 29.01
N ASN A 293 -0.16 24.64 28.56
CA ASN A 293 0.31 23.90 27.38
C ASN A 293 0.35 24.78 26.13
N TYR A 294 -0.62 25.66 25.96
CA TYR A 294 -0.64 26.60 24.85
C TYR A 294 0.54 27.59 24.90
N LEU A 295 0.81 28.15 26.05
CA LEU A 295 1.97 29.04 26.27
C LEU A 295 3.30 28.29 26.06
N ASP A 296 3.40 27.04 26.52
CA ASP A 296 4.58 26.21 26.33
C ASP A 296 4.83 25.92 24.83
N TRP A 297 3.76 25.71 24.05
CA TRP A 297 3.88 25.56 22.61
C TRP A 297 4.32 26.86 21.93
N LEU A 298 3.72 28.01 22.28
CA LEU A 298 4.12 29.31 21.74
C LEU A 298 5.58 29.62 22.03
N LEU A 299 6.08 29.31 23.24
CA LEU A 299 7.46 29.52 23.63
C LEU A 299 8.44 28.56 22.95
N ALA A 300 8.00 27.36 22.66
CA ALA A 300 8.85 26.32 22.07
C ALA A 300 9.06 26.46 20.57
N VAL A 301 8.14 27.14 19.86
CA VAL A 301 8.23 27.36 18.41
C VAL A 301 9.29 28.43 18.11
N PRO A 302 10.16 28.25 17.11
CA PRO A 302 11.23 29.20 16.80
C PRO A 302 10.73 30.41 16.01
N TRP A 303 10.45 31.54 16.65
CA TRP A 303 9.95 32.74 15.99
C TRP A 303 11.04 33.55 15.26
N LYS A 304 12.24 33.65 15.86
CA LYS A 304 13.34 34.51 15.37
C LYS A 304 14.64 33.76 15.12
N LYS A 305 14.82 32.63 15.79
CA LYS A 305 16.07 31.86 15.75
C LYS A 305 16.28 31.21 14.38
N ARG A 306 17.42 31.49 13.74
CA ARG A 306 17.80 30.96 12.41
C ARG A 306 19.09 30.17 12.50
N SER A 307 19.20 29.12 11.67
CA SER A 307 20.49 28.48 11.36
C SER A 307 21.34 29.44 10.53
N LYS A 308 22.65 29.47 10.79
CA LYS A 308 23.60 30.22 9.95
C LYS A 308 23.67 29.52 8.58
N GLU A 309 23.13 30.19 7.58
CA GLU A 309 23.09 29.66 6.22
C GLU A 309 24.46 29.77 5.54
N ILE A 310 24.90 28.68 4.94
CA ILE A 310 26.14 28.64 4.16
C ILE A 310 25.74 28.77 2.69
N ARG A 311 26.19 29.89 2.07
CA ARG A 311 25.88 30.24 0.70
C ARG A 311 27.08 30.04 -0.19
N ASN A 312 27.63 28.83 -0.25
CA ASN A 312 28.77 28.47 -1.07
C ASN A 312 28.44 27.28 -1.96
N ILE A 313 28.29 27.53 -3.25
CA ILE A 313 27.91 26.53 -4.24
C ILE A 313 28.98 25.43 -4.39
N SER A 314 30.28 25.82 -4.39
CA SER A 314 31.38 24.85 -4.48
C SER A 314 31.40 23.89 -3.28
N ARG A 315 31.03 24.38 -2.09
CA ARG A 315 30.86 23.52 -0.92
C ARG A 315 29.64 22.61 -1.07
N ALA A 316 28.52 23.10 -1.61
CA ALA A 316 27.33 22.32 -1.85
C ALA A 316 27.62 21.19 -2.84
N GLU A 317 28.32 21.49 -3.93
CA GLU A 317 28.78 20.51 -4.91
C GLU A 317 29.66 19.43 -4.27
N LYS A 318 30.62 19.84 -3.45
CA LYS A 318 31.50 18.92 -2.71
C LYS A 318 30.70 17.98 -1.80
N VAL A 319 29.77 18.50 -1.02
CA VAL A 319 28.91 17.70 -0.12
C VAL A 319 28.05 16.72 -0.90
N LEU A 320 27.43 17.17 -2.01
CA LEU A 320 26.60 16.29 -2.84
C LEU A 320 27.44 15.18 -3.49
N ASN A 321 28.67 15.45 -3.89
CA ASN A 321 29.57 14.46 -4.48
C ASN A 321 30.14 13.49 -3.44
N GLU A 322 30.39 13.95 -2.21
CA GLU A 322 30.82 13.10 -1.10
C GLU A 322 29.71 12.16 -0.59
N ASP A 323 28.46 12.63 -0.59
CA ASP A 323 27.34 11.89 -0.01
C ASP A 323 26.61 11.00 -1.05
N HIS A 324 26.77 11.25 -2.36
CA HIS A 324 26.05 10.55 -3.43
C HIS A 324 26.94 10.21 -4.63
N TYR A 325 26.88 8.95 -5.06
CA TYR A 325 27.52 8.49 -6.28
C TYR A 325 26.60 8.69 -7.48
N GLY A 326 27.15 9.15 -8.59
CA GLY A 326 26.39 9.43 -9.81
C GLY A 326 25.37 10.56 -9.65
N LEU A 327 24.23 10.45 -10.30
CA LEU A 327 23.11 11.40 -10.26
C LEU A 327 23.48 12.83 -10.74
N GLU A 328 24.40 12.95 -11.71
CA GLU A 328 24.99 14.22 -12.12
C GLU A 328 23.92 15.26 -12.50
N LYS A 329 22.94 14.92 -13.35
CA LYS A 329 21.85 15.82 -13.74
C LYS A 329 21.02 16.33 -12.54
N ILE A 330 20.81 15.45 -11.54
CA ILE A 330 20.05 15.80 -10.32
C ILE A 330 20.86 16.74 -9.43
N LYS A 331 22.16 16.46 -9.25
CA LYS A 331 23.07 17.32 -8.51
C LYS A 331 23.19 18.71 -9.16
N GLU A 332 23.36 18.76 -10.46
CA GLU A 332 23.41 20.01 -11.24
C GLU A 332 22.13 20.83 -11.02
N ARG A 333 20.96 20.19 -11.13
CA ARG A 333 19.69 20.88 -10.93
C ARG A 333 19.50 21.38 -9.49
N ILE A 334 19.95 20.61 -8.51
CA ILE A 334 19.98 21.06 -7.10
C ILE A 334 20.89 22.29 -6.94
N LEU A 335 22.08 22.28 -7.57
CA LEU A 335 23.02 23.39 -7.50
C LEU A 335 22.47 24.65 -8.19
N GLU A 336 21.83 24.51 -9.35
CA GLU A 336 21.12 25.61 -10.01
C GLU A 336 20.05 26.23 -9.11
N PHE A 337 19.22 25.39 -8.48
CA PHE A 337 18.19 25.84 -7.55
C PHE A 337 18.78 26.57 -6.35
N LEU A 338 19.87 26.06 -5.77
CA LEU A 338 20.59 26.73 -4.69
C LEU A 338 21.24 28.04 -5.14
N ALA A 339 21.72 28.12 -6.38
CA ALA A 339 22.28 29.35 -6.96
C ALA A 339 21.23 30.46 -7.12
N VAL A 340 20.04 30.11 -7.64
CA VAL A 340 18.90 31.05 -7.73
C VAL A 340 18.54 31.60 -6.33
N ARG A 341 18.46 30.72 -5.31
CA ARG A 341 18.17 31.11 -3.93
C ARG A 341 19.28 32.00 -3.31
N GLN A 342 20.49 31.93 -3.81
CA GLN A 342 21.57 32.81 -3.39
C GLN A 342 21.41 34.22 -3.96
N LEU A 343 20.96 34.34 -5.22
CA LEU A 343 20.81 35.61 -5.90
C LEU A 343 19.54 36.36 -5.52
N VAL A 344 18.45 35.64 -5.26
CA VAL A 344 17.15 36.24 -4.94
C VAL A 344 16.91 36.21 -3.43
N LYS A 345 16.60 37.37 -2.81
CA LYS A 345 16.36 37.48 -1.37
C LYS A 345 15.12 36.68 -0.90
N ASN A 346 14.04 36.67 -1.70
CA ASN A 346 12.83 35.90 -1.47
C ASN A 346 12.48 35.17 -2.76
N PRO A 347 13.05 34.00 -3.02
CA PRO A 347 12.72 33.25 -4.20
C PRO A 347 11.27 32.72 -4.10
N LYS A 348 10.39 33.32 -4.92
CA LYS A 348 9.07 32.75 -5.21
C LYS A 348 9.30 31.58 -6.17
N GLY A 349 9.78 30.46 -5.68
CA GLY A 349 10.17 29.32 -6.52
C GLY A 349 9.38 28.07 -6.23
N SER A 350 9.31 27.21 -7.25
CA SER A 350 8.81 25.86 -7.15
C SER A 350 9.53 25.07 -6.06
N ILE A 351 8.88 24.08 -5.49
CA ILE A 351 9.42 23.21 -4.47
C ILE A 351 10.10 22.04 -5.17
N LEU A 352 11.30 21.68 -4.74
CA LEU A 352 11.97 20.50 -5.28
C LEU A 352 11.21 19.22 -4.88
N CYS A 353 10.75 18.45 -5.86
CA CYS A 353 10.08 17.18 -5.65
C CYS A 353 10.91 16.03 -6.26
N PHE A 354 11.42 15.15 -5.43
CA PHE A 354 12.15 13.96 -5.85
C PHE A 354 11.20 12.82 -6.10
N VAL A 355 11.02 12.42 -7.35
CA VAL A 355 10.14 11.33 -7.77
C VAL A 355 10.97 10.15 -8.27
N GLY A 356 10.68 8.95 -7.77
CA GLY A 356 11.36 7.72 -8.24
C GLY A 356 11.16 6.54 -7.31
N PRO A 357 11.67 5.37 -7.68
CA PRO A 357 11.47 4.14 -6.94
C PRO A 357 12.07 4.21 -5.52
N PRO A 358 11.64 3.31 -4.62
CA PRO A 358 12.18 3.26 -3.27
C PRO A 358 13.68 2.89 -3.28
N GLY A 359 14.44 3.51 -2.36
CA GLY A 359 15.87 3.20 -2.18
C GLY A 359 16.82 3.87 -3.17
N VAL A 360 16.38 4.87 -3.96
CA VAL A 360 17.26 5.64 -4.86
C VAL A 360 17.89 6.89 -4.22
N GLY A 361 17.73 7.06 -2.90
CA GLY A 361 18.39 8.14 -2.21
C GLY A 361 17.60 9.45 -2.06
N LYS A 362 16.29 9.46 -2.29
CA LYS A 362 15.44 10.67 -2.17
C LYS A 362 15.63 11.39 -0.83
N THR A 363 15.49 10.65 0.27
CA THR A 363 15.61 11.21 1.62
C THR A 363 17.04 11.65 1.95
N SER A 364 18.05 10.92 1.47
CA SER A 364 19.45 11.29 1.69
C SER A 364 19.83 12.57 0.93
N LEU A 365 19.28 12.79 -0.28
CA LEU A 365 19.47 14.05 -1.01
C LEU A 365 18.98 15.25 -0.21
N GLY A 366 17.81 15.15 0.41
CA GLY A 366 17.29 16.22 1.28
C GLY A 366 18.19 16.47 2.50
N MET A 367 18.75 15.43 3.10
CA MET A 367 19.73 15.59 4.20
C MET A 367 21.02 16.24 3.71
N SER A 368 21.51 15.90 2.53
CA SER A 368 22.71 16.49 1.96
C SER A 368 22.49 17.95 1.58
N ILE A 369 21.31 18.35 1.11
CA ILE A 369 20.93 19.75 0.91
C ILE A 369 20.99 20.51 2.23
N ALA A 370 20.47 19.94 3.31
CA ALA A 370 20.51 20.57 4.63
C ALA A 370 21.95 20.72 5.14
N LYS A 371 22.79 19.69 4.97
CA LYS A 371 24.22 19.69 5.30
C LYS A 371 24.98 20.75 4.48
N ALA A 372 24.71 20.82 3.19
CA ALA A 372 25.34 21.76 2.26
C ALA A 372 25.00 23.22 2.59
N THR A 373 23.74 23.48 2.92
CA THR A 373 23.26 24.83 3.28
C THR A 373 23.47 25.19 4.75
N GLY A 374 23.91 24.26 5.61
CA GLY A 374 24.07 24.49 7.04
C GLY A 374 22.75 24.63 7.80
N ARG A 375 21.64 24.28 7.20
CA ARG A 375 20.31 24.34 7.79
C ARG A 375 19.99 23.07 8.58
N LYS A 376 19.12 23.18 9.57
CA LYS A 376 18.59 22.00 10.27
C LYS A 376 17.67 21.20 9.33
N PHE A 377 17.67 19.89 9.48
CA PHE A 377 16.83 19.00 8.71
C PHE A 377 15.69 18.45 9.57
N VAL A 378 14.47 18.52 9.06
CA VAL A 378 13.30 17.85 9.63
C VAL A 378 12.53 17.13 8.53
N ARG A 379 11.91 16.02 8.90
CA ARG A 379 11.13 15.17 7.98
C ARG A 379 9.76 14.90 8.57
N MET A 380 8.75 15.07 7.75
CA MET A 380 7.37 14.69 8.01
C MET A 380 6.94 13.67 6.94
N SER A 381 6.39 12.54 7.35
CA SER A 381 5.80 11.58 6.42
C SER A 381 4.33 11.92 6.20
N LEU A 382 3.93 11.99 4.95
CA LEU A 382 2.54 12.22 4.53
C LEU A 382 1.82 10.92 4.18
N GLY A 383 2.56 9.80 4.19
CA GLY A 383 1.97 8.48 3.95
C GLY A 383 1.02 8.08 5.07
N GLY A 384 -0.27 7.96 4.73
CA GLY A 384 -1.33 7.62 5.69
C GLY A 384 -2.03 8.82 6.33
N VAL A 385 -1.61 10.05 6.06
CA VAL A 385 -2.34 11.26 6.47
C VAL A 385 -3.65 11.35 5.69
N ARG A 386 -4.77 11.47 6.43
CA ARG A 386 -6.12 11.52 5.86
C ARG A 386 -6.92 12.73 6.33
N ASP A 387 -6.53 13.34 7.44
CA ASP A 387 -7.22 14.46 8.08
C ASP A 387 -6.39 15.75 7.93
N GLU A 388 -7.04 16.83 7.51
CA GLU A 388 -6.45 18.17 7.47
C GLU A 388 -5.88 18.60 8.82
N ALA A 389 -6.52 18.16 9.91
CA ALA A 389 -6.10 18.47 11.27
C ALA A 389 -4.71 17.89 11.63
N GLU A 390 -4.23 16.84 10.95
CA GLU A 390 -2.86 16.38 11.12
C GLU A 390 -1.84 17.43 10.64
N VAL A 391 -2.17 18.21 9.61
CA VAL A 391 -1.32 19.27 9.06
C VAL A 391 -1.47 20.57 9.84
N ARG A 392 -2.73 21.00 10.07
CA ARG A 392 -3.09 22.29 10.69
C ARG A 392 -3.38 22.26 12.18
N GLY A 393 -3.44 21.07 12.80
CA GLY A 393 -3.78 20.92 14.21
C GLY A 393 -5.28 20.95 14.50
N HIS A 394 -5.65 20.50 15.68
CA HIS A 394 -7.01 20.58 16.21
C HIS A 394 -7.22 21.84 17.03
N ARG A 395 -8.44 22.37 17.01
CA ARG A 395 -8.79 23.51 17.87
C ARG A 395 -8.53 23.17 19.33
N ARG A 396 -7.88 24.08 20.08
CA ARG A 396 -7.44 23.90 21.49
C ARG A 396 -8.58 23.61 22.48
N THR A 397 -9.83 23.81 22.08
CA THR A 397 -11.02 23.49 22.89
C THR A 397 -11.24 22.00 23.11
N TYR A 398 -10.65 21.15 22.30
CA TYR A 398 -10.74 19.70 22.44
C TYR A 398 -9.72 19.18 23.46
N ILE A 399 -10.13 18.28 24.35
CA ILE A 399 -9.22 17.65 25.31
C ILE A 399 -8.20 16.79 24.55
N GLY A 400 -6.91 17.04 24.83
CA GLY A 400 -5.83 16.33 24.14
C GLY A 400 -5.42 16.92 22.78
N ALA A 401 -5.99 18.08 22.38
CA ALA A 401 -5.60 18.75 21.16
C ALA A 401 -4.08 19.08 21.14
N LEU A 402 -3.49 18.95 19.96
CA LEU A 402 -2.09 19.25 19.68
C LEU A 402 -2.01 20.13 18.42
N PRO A 403 -0.95 20.95 18.29
CA PRO A 403 -0.64 21.64 17.04
C PRO A 403 -0.43 20.64 15.91
N GLY A 404 -0.66 21.08 14.67
CA GLY A 404 -0.38 20.30 13.47
C GLY A 404 1.08 19.86 13.36
N GLN A 405 1.32 18.81 12.60
CA GLN A 405 2.67 18.26 12.43
C GLN A 405 3.66 19.29 11.87
N ILE A 406 3.22 20.25 11.07
CA ILE A 406 4.08 21.35 10.58
C ILE A 406 4.70 22.10 11.76
N ILE A 407 3.90 22.57 12.69
CA ILE A 407 4.36 23.32 13.87
C ILE A 407 5.20 22.42 14.81
N GLN A 408 4.80 21.16 14.97
CA GLN A 408 5.57 20.20 15.78
C GLN A 408 6.97 19.97 15.21
N MET A 409 7.10 19.85 13.87
CA MET A 409 8.40 19.70 13.21
C MET A 409 9.22 21.00 13.28
N MET A 410 8.58 22.17 13.18
CA MET A 410 9.27 23.46 13.37
C MET A 410 9.84 23.59 14.80
N LYS A 411 9.10 23.18 15.83
CA LYS A 411 9.60 23.06 17.21
C LYS A 411 10.80 22.13 17.28
N LYS A 412 10.73 20.94 16.65
CA LYS A 412 11.84 19.96 16.60
C LYS A 412 13.07 20.50 15.89
N ALA A 413 12.90 21.27 14.83
CA ALA A 413 13.99 21.96 14.13
C ALA A 413 14.68 22.98 15.02
N GLY A 414 13.94 23.69 15.89
CA GLY A 414 14.43 24.76 16.75
C GLY A 414 14.94 25.98 16.00
N THR A 415 14.67 26.07 14.70
CA THR A 415 15.09 27.20 13.83
C THR A 415 13.98 27.51 12.82
N LYS A 416 13.85 28.79 12.44
CA LYS A 416 12.82 29.29 11.52
C LYS A 416 13.08 28.90 10.05
N ASN A 417 14.33 28.55 9.69
CA ASN A 417 14.77 28.28 8.33
C ASN A 417 15.31 26.87 8.11
N PRO A 418 14.62 25.79 8.56
CA PRO A 418 15.07 24.44 8.31
C PRO A 418 14.90 24.04 6.83
N VAL A 419 15.51 22.91 6.45
CA VAL A 419 15.09 22.11 5.31
C VAL A 419 14.00 21.17 5.83
N PHE A 420 12.82 21.31 5.29
CA PHE A 420 11.63 20.58 5.69
C PHE A 420 11.25 19.58 4.58
N MET A 421 11.42 18.32 4.86
CA MET A 421 11.10 17.26 3.90
C MET A 421 9.71 16.72 4.14
N LEU A 422 8.89 16.79 3.10
CA LEU A 422 7.58 16.16 2.98
C LEU A 422 7.76 14.83 2.25
N ASP A 423 7.73 13.75 2.99
CA ASP A 423 8.01 12.41 2.42
C ASP A 423 6.71 11.68 2.07
N GLU A 424 6.72 10.96 0.95
CA GLU A 424 5.59 10.17 0.46
C GLU A 424 4.32 11.00 0.18
N VAL A 425 4.46 12.13 -0.53
CA VAL A 425 3.34 13.00 -0.94
C VAL A 425 2.32 12.26 -1.83
N ASP A 426 2.77 11.24 -2.54
CA ASP A 426 1.96 10.38 -3.41
C ASP A 426 1.03 9.41 -2.66
N LYS A 427 1.21 9.27 -1.34
CA LYS A 427 0.42 8.35 -0.51
C LYS A 427 -0.62 9.06 0.36
N MET A 428 -0.85 10.33 0.14
CA MET A 428 -1.97 11.04 0.76
C MET A 428 -3.29 10.56 0.15
N SER A 429 -4.30 10.39 0.97
CA SER A 429 -5.65 10.06 0.52
C SER A 429 -6.64 11.09 1.06
N MET A 430 -7.62 11.47 0.23
CA MET A 430 -8.78 12.22 0.68
C MET A 430 -9.74 11.28 1.40
N ASP A 431 -10.32 11.75 2.51
CA ASP A 431 -11.37 11.07 3.25
C ASP A 431 -12.50 12.08 3.54
N PHE A 432 -13.66 11.60 3.97
CA PHE A 432 -14.79 12.44 4.40
C PHE A 432 -14.46 13.44 5.53
N ARG A 433 -13.29 13.29 6.17
CA ARG A 433 -12.80 14.15 7.26
C ARG A 433 -12.06 15.40 6.81
N GLY A 434 -11.76 15.53 5.51
CA GLY A 434 -11.05 16.68 4.97
C GLY A 434 -10.08 16.34 3.84
N ASP A 435 -9.50 17.37 3.27
CA ASP A 435 -8.50 17.27 2.22
C ASP A 435 -7.14 17.80 2.72
N PRO A 436 -6.20 16.91 3.14
CA PRO A 436 -4.88 17.33 3.55
C PRO A 436 -4.08 18.02 2.44
N SER A 437 -4.43 17.79 1.16
CA SER A 437 -3.79 18.46 0.03
C SER A 437 -4.07 19.96 0.03
N SER A 438 -5.29 20.37 0.36
CA SER A 438 -5.66 21.78 0.49
C SER A 438 -4.89 22.49 1.59
N ALA A 439 -4.69 21.83 2.74
CA ALA A 439 -3.85 22.36 3.82
C ALA A 439 -2.38 22.52 3.39
N LEU A 440 -1.86 21.55 2.62
CA LEU A 440 -0.50 21.63 2.10
C LEU A 440 -0.33 22.71 1.04
N LEU A 441 -1.36 23.01 0.24
CA LEU A 441 -1.29 24.14 -0.71
C LEU A 441 -0.98 25.45 0.00
N GLU A 442 -1.63 25.73 1.14
CA GLU A 442 -1.33 26.93 1.93
C GLU A 442 0.08 26.93 2.50
N VAL A 443 0.55 25.78 2.99
CA VAL A 443 1.93 25.63 3.52
C VAL A 443 2.99 25.85 2.44
N LEU A 444 2.71 25.37 1.22
CA LEU A 444 3.67 25.32 0.14
C LEU A 444 3.60 26.53 -0.80
N ASP A 445 2.48 27.25 -0.82
CA ASP A 445 2.33 28.44 -1.64
C ASP A 445 3.13 29.63 -1.08
N PRO A 446 4.15 30.14 -1.80
CA PRO A 446 4.92 31.29 -1.35
C PRO A 446 4.11 32.56 -1.14
N GLU A 447 2.91 32.67 -1.72
CA GLU A 447 2.01 33.81 -1.58
C GLU A 447 1.16 33.74 -0.31
N GLN A 448 1.04 32.56 0.30
CA GLN A 448 0.20 32.34 1.49
C GLN A 448 0.98 31.88 2.72
N ASN A 449 2.10 31.17 2.53
CA ASN A 449 2.83 30.49 3.60
C ASN A 449 3.46 31.43 4.66
N PHE A 450 3.56 32.73 4.41
CA PHE A 450 4.00 33.69 5.40
C PHE A 450 2.93 34.00 6.46
N MET A 451 1.67 33.70 6.19
CA MET A 451 0.52 33.86 7.10
C MET A 451 -0.11 32.48 7.45
N PHE A 452 0.67 31.42 7.54
CA PHE A 452 0.14 30.11 7.89
C PHE A 452 -0.47 30.11 9.29
N VAL A 453 -1.73 29.66 9.42
CA VAL A 453 -2.42 29.57 10.69
C VAL A 453 -2.66 28.13 11.08
N ASP A 454 -2.04 27.72 12.20
CA ASP A 454 -2.33 26.45 12.87
C ASP A 454 -3.55 26.62 13.77
N HIS A 455 -4.51 25.68 13.69
CA HIS A 455 -5.78 25.79 14.45
C HIS A 455 -5.62 25.70 15.96
N TYR A 456 -4.53 25.05 16.44
CA TYR A 456 -4.23 25.00 17.87
C TYR A 456 -3.59 26.32 18.36
N LEU A 457 -2.59 26.82 17.61
CA LEU A 457 -1.91 28.05 17.95
C LEU A 457 -2.80 29.28 17.70
N ASP A 458 -3.64 29.23 16.66
CA ASP A 458 -4.54 30.30 16.27
C ASP A 458 -3.83 31.66 16.16
N VAL A 459 -2.63 31.63 15.60
CA VAL A 459 -1.78 32.80 15.28
C VAL A 459 -1.03 32.55 13.99
N GLU A 460 -0.69 33.61 13.28
CA GLU A 460 0.08 33.51 12.05
C GLU A 460 1.52 33.09 12.34
N TYR A 461 1.99 32.10 11.57
CA TYR A 461 3.35 31.61 11.60
C TYR A 461 4.00 31.70 10.23
N ASP A 462 5.07 32.44 10.10
CA ASP A 462 5.76 32.68 8.83
C ASP A 462 6.66 31.50 8.45
N LEU A 463 6.23 30.73 7.44
CA LEU A 463 6.94 29.60 6.84
C LEU A 463 7.78 30.01 5.61
N SER A 464 7.80 31.28 5.19
CA SER A 464 8.46 31.76 3.97
C SER A 464 9.97 31.46 3.91
N GLN A 465 10.60 31.22 5.04
CA GLN A 465 12.02 30.94 5.14
C GLN A 465 12.36 29.45 5.20
N VAL A 466 11.35 28.61 5.29
CA VAL A 466 11.50 27.15 5.26
C VAL A 466 11.88 26.73 3.85
N PHE A 467 12.79 25.80 3.74
CA PHE A 467 13.14 25.19 2.48
C PHE A 467 12.39 23.85 2.36
N PHE A 468 11.24 23.87 1.71
CA PHE A 468 10.46 22.65 1.48
C PHE A 468 11.07 21.79 0.38
N VAL A 469 11.12 20.49 0.63
CA VAL A 469 11.51 19.44 -0.31
C VAL A 469 10.47 18.35 -0.22
N ALA A 470 9.94 17.89 -1.34
CA ALA A 470 8.96 16.81 -1.40
C ALA A 470 9.59 15.53 -1.95
N THR A 471 9.05 14.38 -1.55
CA THR A 471 9.38 13.10 -2.18
C THR A 471 8.11 12.33 -2.55
N ALA A 472 8.19 11.61 -3.67
CA ALA A 472 7.12 10.72 -4.12
C ALA A 472 7.73 9.47 -4.78
N ASN A 473 6.97 8.39 -4.86
CA ASN A 473 7.38 7.24 -5.65
C ASN A 473 6.81 7.36 -7.07
N VAL A 474 5.58 7.80 -7.19
CA VAL A 474 4.87 7.97 -8.48
C VAL A 474 4.26 9.37 -8.58
N MET A 475 4.14 9.88 -9.80
CA MET A 475 3.68 11.26 -10.04
C MET A 475 2.15 11.36 -10.15
N HIS A 476 1.51 10.37 -10.77
CA HIS A 476 0.10 10.45 -11.14
C HIS A 476 -0.87 10.46 -9.95
N THR A 477 -0.42 10.02 -8.77
CA THR A 477 -1.22 10.04 -7.53
C THR A 477 -1.14 11.37 -6.77
N ILE A 478 -0.22 12.26 -7.14
CA ILE A 478 -0.11 13.59 -6.55
C ILE A 478 -1.21 14.48 -7.15
N PRO A 479 -2.00 15.20 -6.33
CA PRO A 479 -3.01 16.12 -6.83
C PRO A 479 -2.42 17.18 -7.80
N PRO A 480 -3.08 17.47 -8.94
CA PRO A 480 -2.55 18.40 -9.95
C PRO A 480 -2.17 19.77 -9.39
N ALA A 481 -2.98 20.31 -8.49
CA ALA A 481 -2.72 21.62 -7.84
C ALA A 481 -1.39 21.65 -7.05
N LEU A 482 -0.96 20.54 -6.48
CA LEU A 482 0.35 20.42 -5.84
C LEU A 482 1.45 20.22 -6.88
N GLN A 483 1.19 19.47 -7.95
CA GLN A 483 2.17 19.25 -9.02
C GLN A 483 2.61 20.57 -9.67
N ASP A 484 1.68 21.50 -9.91
CA ASP A 484 1.95 22.81 -10.51
C ASP A 484 2.92 23.66 -9.68
N ARG A 485 3.04 23.39 -8.38
CA ARG A 485 3.95 24.08 -7.46
C ARG A 485 5.29 23.38 -7.26
N MET A 486 5.44 22.20 -7.88
CA MET A 486 6.62 21.34 -7.71
C MET A 486 7.51 21.33 -8.94
N GLU A 487 8.78 21.51 -8.72
CA GLU A 487 9.82 21.20 -9.70
C GLU A 487 10.21 19.74 -9.56
N VAL A 488 9.78 18.93 -10.51
CA VAL A 488 9.92 17.48 -10.45
C VAL A 488 11.28 17.03 -10.94
N LEU A 489 12.06 16.41 -10.06
CA LEU A 489 13.32 15.77 -10.35
C LEU A 489 13.15 14.25 -10.32
N ARG A 490 13.20 13.63 -11.50
CA ARG A 490 13.01 12.18 -11.62
C ARG A 490 14.30 11.43 -11.34
N LEU A 491 14.30 10.64 -10.28
CA LEU A 491 15.37 9.70 -9.95
C LEU A 491 15.04 8.33 -10.56
N HIS A 492 15.93 7.87 -11.41
CA HIS A 492 15.85 6.53 -11.98
C HIS A 492 16.51 5.50 -11.07
N GLY A 493 16.27 4.22 -11.37
CA GLY A 493 16.97 3.13 -10.71
C GLY A 493 18.45 3.12 -11.06
N TYR A 494 19.25 2.49 -10.20
CA TYR A 494 20.69 2.35 -10.39
C TYR A 494 21.04 1.17 -11.28
N THR A 495 22.09 1.32 -12.08
CA THR A 495 22.75 0.23 -12.81
C THR A 495 23.45 -0.71 -11.79
N GLU A 496 23.80 -1.91 -12.22
CA GLU A 496 24.56 -2.85 -11.39
C GLU A 496 25.89 -2.25 -10.93
N GLN A 497 26.60 -1.58 -11.84
CA GLN A 497 27.88 -0.90 -11.54
C GLN A 497 27.71 0.21 -10.52
N GLU A 498 26.68 1.07 -10.70
CA GLU A 498 26.38 2.12 -9.73
C GLU A 498 26.03 1.52 -8.35
N LYS A 499 25.28 0.41 -8.30
CA LYS A 499 24.98 -0.28 -7.04
C LYS A 499 26.21 -0.82 -6.36
N VAL A 500 27.16 -1.39 -7.12
CA VAL A 500 28.44 -1.87 -6.59
C VAL A 500 29.22 -0.71 -5.98
N GLU A 501 29.36 0.40 -6.69
CA GLU A 501 30.08 1.57 -6.20
C GLU A 501 29.40 2.21 -4.97
N ILE A 502 28.06 2.34 -4.98
CA ILE A 502 27.28 2.82 -3.84
C ILE A 502 27.48 1.88 -2.63
N ALA A 503 27.48 0.58 -2.85
CA ALA A 503 27.70 -0.40 -1.79
C ALA A 503 29.09 -0.25 -1.16
N LYS A 504 30.13 -0.13 -1.95
CA LYS A 504 31.51 0.05 -1.48
C LYS A 504 31.70 1.34 -0.70
N GLN A 505 31.27 2.45 -1.29
CA GLN A 505 31.53 3.78 -0.73
C GLN A 505 30.70 4.06 0.51
N PHE A 506 29.44 3.61 0.55
CA PHE A 506 28.47 4.03 1.56
C PHE A 506 27.88 2.87 2.36
N LEU A 507 27.29 1.84 1.71
CA LEU A 507 26.45 0.87 2.41
C LEU A 507 27.25 -0.06 3.32
N VAL A 508 28.36 -0.58 2.84
CA VAL A 508 29.22 -1.49 3.61
C VAL A 508 29.71 -0.80 4.87
N LYS A 509 30.28 0.41 4.74
CA LYS A 509 30.77 1.19 5.89
C LYS A 509 29.65 1.48 6.89
N LYS A 510 28.49 1.92 6.40
CA LYS A 510 27.32 2.22 7.23
C LYS A 510 26.85 0.99 8.00
N GLN A 511 26.73 -0.16 7.34
CA GLN A 511 26.25 -1.39 7.98
C GLN A 511 27.29 -2.03 8.91
N MET A 512 28.56 -1.90 8.61
CA MET A 512 29.65 -2.31 9.52
C MET A 512 29.59 -1.52 10.82
N LEU A 513 29.51 -0.20 10.74
CA LEU A 513 29.40 0.67 11.92
C LEU A 513 28.13 0.37 12.73
N ALA A 514 27.00 0.15 12.05
CA ALA A 514 25.73 -0.21 12.70
C ALA A 514 25.77 -1.57 13.40
N ALA A 515 26.61 -2.51 12.91
CA ALA A 515 26.84 -3.82 13.52
C ALA A 515 27.97 -3.85 14.56
N GLY A 516 28.61 -2.71 14.85
CA GLY A 516 29.76 -2.63 15.76
C GLY A 516 31.04 -3.27 15.21
N LEU A 517 31.15 -3.46 13.90
CA LEU A 517 32.29 -4.04 13.23
C LEU A 517 33.26 -2.97 12.70
N SER A 518 34.54 -3.33 12.65
CA SER A 518 35.59 -2.52 12.03
C SER A 518 35.99 -3.10 10.66
N GLU A 519 36.72 -2.30 9.87
CA GLU A 519 37.29 -2.75 8.60
C GLU A 519 38.29 -3.93 8.76
N LYS A 520 38.75 -4.18 10.00
CA LYS A 520 39.59 -5.32 10.32
C LYS A 520 38.78 -6.63 10.39
N ASN A 521 37.54 -6.57 10.84
CA ASN A 521 36.71 -7.76 11.07
C ASN A 521 36.08 -8.30 9.80
N VAL A 522 35.67 -7.44 8.85
CA VAL A 522 35.02 -7.88 7.61
C VAL A 522 35.47 -7.06 6.41
N LYS A 523 35.72 -7.73 5.31
CA LYS A 523 35.96 -7.12 3.99
C LYS A 523 35.05 -7.76 2.97
N PHE A 524 34.48 -6.95 2.11
CA PHE A 524 33.66 -7.40 0.98
C PHE A 524 34.47 -7.27 -0.30
N THR A 525 34.49 -8.33 -1.11
CA THR A 525 35.05 -8.27 -2.46
C THR A 525 34.01 -7.81 -3.46
N ASP A 526 34.43 -7.38 -4.64
CA ASP A 526 33.53 -6.89 -5.69
C ASP A 526 32.59 -7.99 -6.19
N ASP A 527 33.10 -9.21 -6.29
CA ASP A 527 32.31 -10.39 -6.67
C ASP A 527 31.27 -10.74 -5.61
N ALA A 528 31.56 -10.52 -4.30
CA ALA A 528 30.57 -10.68 -3.24
C ALA A 528 29.42 -9.67 -3.38
N ILE A 529 29.74 -8.40 -3.59
CA ILE A 529 28.73 -7.35 -3.77
C ILE A 529 27.90 -7.63 -5.03
N THR A 530 28.55 -7.98 -6.14
CA THR A 530 27.87 -8.36 -7.38
C THR A 530 26.97 -9.59 -7.18
N GLY A 531 27.47 -10.59 -6.44
CA GLY A 531 26.67 -11.76 -6.06
C GLY A 531 25.44 -11.41 -5.22
N LEU A 532 25.57 -10.47 -4.27
CA LEU A 532 24.44 -9.95 -3.47
C LEU A 532 23.42 -9.28 -4.37
N ILE A 533 23.86 -8.44 -5.31
CA ILE A 533 23.00 -7.71 -6.22
C ILE A 533 22.21 -8.68 -7.12
N ARG A 534 22.88 -9.63 -7.76
CA ARG A 534 22.27 -10.55 -8.73
C ARG A 534 21.41 -11.62 -8.09
N SER A 535 21.91 -12.23 -7.02
CA SER A 535 21.34 -13.46 -6.48
C SER A 535 20.41 -13.25 -5.27
N TYR A 536 20.50 -12.11 -4.58
CA TYR A 536 19.75 -11.88 -3.34
C TYR A 536 18.87 -10.64 -3.36
N THR A 537 19.04 -9.75 -4.37
CA THR A 537 18.23 -8.55 -4.49
C THR A 537 17.62 -8.39 -5.88
N ARG A 538 16.39 -7.86 -5.94
CA ARG A 538 15.71 -7.52 -7.20
C ARG A 538 14.94 -6.21 -6.97
N GLU A 539 15.64 -5.09 -7.15
CA GLU A 539 15.11 -3.76 -6.89
C GLU A 539 15.75 -2.71 -7.80
N ALA A 540 15.05 -1.59 -8.03
CA ALA A 540 15.59 -0.46 -8.75
C ALA A 540 16.62 0.33 -7.93
N GLY A 541 16.39 0.50 -6.63
CA GLY A 541 17.28 1.17 -5.69
C GLY A 541 18.30 0.25 -5.03
N VAL A 542 18.69 0.60 -3.80
CA VAL A 542 19.70 -0.12 -2.99
C VAL A 542 19.20 -0.49 -1.59
N ARG A 543 17.91 -0.40 -1.32
CA ARG A 543 17.34 -0.62 0.02
C ARG A 543 17.44 -2.07 0.49
N ASN A 544 17.14 -3.02 -0.39
CA ASN A 544 17.27 -4.43 -0.06
C ASN A 544 18.75 -4.87 -0.05
N LEU A 545 19.57 -4.30 -0.95
CA LEU A 545 21.01 -4.49 -0.94
C LEU A 545 21.61 -4.05 0.42
N GLU A 546 21.22 -2.90 0.92
CA GLU A 546 21.61 -2.43 2.26
C GLU A 546 21.20 -3.43 3.36
N ARG A 547 19.98 -3.97 3.28
CA ARG A 547 19.49 -4.98 4.24
C ARG A 547 20.28 -6.28 4.18
N GLU A 548 20.60 -6.78 2.99
CA GLU A 548 21.35 -8.02 2.83
C GLU A 548 22.82 -7.84 3.28
N ILE A 549 23.46 -6.71 2.99
CA ILE A 549 24.76 -6.36 3.56
C ILE A 549 24.68 -6.34 5.09
N GLY A 550 23.64 -5.72 5.66
CA GLY A 550 23.40 -5.71 7.10
C GLY A 550 23.17 -7.11 7.68
N ASN A 551 22.51 -8.02 6.94
CA ASN A 551 22.35 -9.42 7.33
C ASN A 551 23.69 -10.14 7.42
N VAL A 552 24.57 -9.95 6.44
CA VAL A 552 25.93 -10.50 6.47
C VAL A 552 26.71 -9.92 7.66
N CYS A 553 26.70 -8.59 7.83
CA CYS A 553 27.39 -7.94 8.96
C CYS A 553 26.91 -8.45 10.31
N ARG A 554 25.61 -8.66 10.53
CA ARG A 554 25.06 -9.22 11.77
C ARG A 554 25.56 -10.66 12.04
N LYS A 555 25.64 -11.49 11.01
CA LYS A 555 26.16 -12.85 11.15
C LYS A 555 27.66 -12.88 11.43
N VAL A 556 28.41 -11.95 10.83
CA VAL A 556 29.83 -11.75 11.16
C VAL A 556 29.99 -11.25 12.59
N ALA A 557 29.19 -10.28 13.03
CA ALA A 557 29.21 -9.79 14.42
C ALA A 557 28.96 -10.92 15.42
N ARG A 558 28.02 -11.83 15.13
CA ARG A 558 27.80 -13.03 15.96
C ARG A 558 29.05 -13.92 16.05
N LYS A 559 29.80 -14.07 14.94
CA LYS A 559 31.05 -14.85 14.94
C LYS A 559 32.15 -14.13 15.73
N VAL A 560 32.28 -12.82 15.57
CA VAL A 560 33.23 -11.99 16.33
C VAL A 560 32.98 -12.11 17.84
N VAL A 561 31.76 -12.07 18.30
CA VAL A 561 31.41 -12.25 19.73
C VAL A 561 31.73 -13.65 20.22
N LYS A 562 31.62 -14.70 19.37
CA LYS A 562 31.88 -16.08 19.73
C LYS A 562 33.38 -16.44 19.71
N GLU A 563 34.11 -15.92 18.72
CA GLU A 563 35.50 -16.32 18.41
C GLU A 563 36.54 -15.27 18.85
N GLY A 564 36.05 -14.06 19.28
CA GLY A 564 36.90 -12.99 19.77
C GLY A 564 37.07 -11.83 18.80
N GLU A 565 37.44 -10.65 19.30
CA GLU A 565 37.55 -9.38 18.55
C GLU A 565 38.54 -9.44 17.36
N ASN A 566 39.48 -10.36 17.37
CA ASN A 566 40.47 -10.54 16.31
C ASN A 566 39.97 -11.40 15.13
N TYR A 567 38.71 -11.85 15.18
CA TYR A 567 38.15 -12.61 14.07
C TYR A 567 38.05 -11.74 12.82
N THR A 568 38.60 -12.22 11.72
CA THR A 568 38.58 -11.54 10.42
C THR A 568 38.02 -12.46 9.36
N ILE A 569 37.19 -11.94 8.49
CA ILE A 569 36.65 -12.69 7.36
C ILE A 569 36.57 -11.81 6.11
N THR A 570 36.90 -12.42 4.98
CA THR A 570 36.67 -11.83 3.66
C THR A 570 35.41 -12.47 3.05
N VAL A 571 34.40 -11.68 2.79
CA VAL A 571 33.18 -12.12 2.11
C VAL A 571 33.42 -12.07 0.61
N THR A 572 33.34 -13.27 -0.01
CA THR A 572 33.51 -13.46 -1.45
C THR A 572 32.23 -13.98 -2.07
N GLY A 573 32.06 -13.89 -3.40
CA GLY A 573 30.88 -14.42 -4.08
C GLY A 573 30.59 -15.89 -3.75
N ALA A 574 31.65 -16.70 -3.53
CA ALA A 574 31.49 -18.12 -3.20
C ALA A 574 30.93 -18.38 -1.79
N ASN A 575 31.25 -17.52 -0.79
CA ASN A 575 30.81 -17.74 0.59
C ASN A 575 29.57 -16.93 1.00
N VAL A 576 29.03 -16.07 0.13
CA VAL A 576 27.77 -15.37 0.37
C VAL A 576 26.61 -16.32 0.75
N PRO A 577 26.44 -17.50 0.09
CA PRO A 577 25.38 -18.44 0.47
C PRO A 577 25.50 -18.98 1.91
N GLU A 578 26.68 -19.03 2.50
CA GLU A 578 26.85 -19.42 3.91
C GLU A 578 26.21 -18.41 4.87
N PHE A 579 26.20 -17.14 4.48
CA PHE A 579 25.58 -16.06 5.25
C PHE A 579 24.11 -15.88 4.97
N LEU A 580 23.66 -16.00 3.72
CA LEU A 580 22.30 -15.64 3.32
C LEU A 580 21.42 -16.84 2.99
N GLY A 581 22.00 -18.04 2.91
CA GLY A 581 21.30 -19.28 2.56
C GLY A 581 21.10 -19.43 1.06
N VAL A 582 20.03 -20.12 0.67
CA VAL A 582 19.73 -20.45 -0.72
C VAL A 582 19.59 -19.19 -1.57
N ILE A 583 20.13 -19.22 -2.77
CA ILE A 583 20.00 -18.16 -3.79
C ILE A 583 18.52 -17.88 -4.03
N LYS A 584 18.13 -16.63 -3.81
CA LYS A 584 16.72 -16.18 -3.94
C LYS A 584 16.31 -15.94 -5.39
N PHE A 585 17.23 -15.41 -6.17
CA PHE A 585 17.00 -15.09 -7.58
C PHE A 585 18.06 -15.77 -8.42
N ARG A 586 17.63 -16.58 -9.35
CA ARG A 586 18.50 -17.05 -10.44
C ARG A 586 18.29 -16.09 -11.60
N ASP A 587 19.36 -15.70 -12.27
CA ASP A 587 19.23 -14.98 -13.52
C ASP A 587 18.43 -15.89 -14.47
N THR A 588 17.23 -15.47 -14.80
CA THR A 588 16.47 -16.09 -15.90
C THR A 588 17.20 -15.64 -17.15
N LEU A 589 18.19 -16.46 -17.56
CA LEU A 589 18.86 -16.27 -18.84
C LEU A 589 17.78 -16.23 -19.92
N ALA A 590 17.96 -15.39 -20.92
CA ALA A 590 17.16 -15.43 -22.13
C ALA A 590 17.09 -16.88 -22.61
N HIS A 591 15.95 -17.27 -23.17
CA HIS A 591 15.65 -18.64 -23.57
C HIS A 591 16.85 -19.33 -24.24
N GLU A 592 17.11 -20.60 -23.90
CA GLU A 592 18.28 -21.32 -24.42
C GLU A 592 18.24 -21.55 -25.92
N LYS A 593 17.06 -21.52 -26.51
CA LYS A 593 16.82 -21.72 -27.95
C LYS A 593 15.79 -20.75 -28.49
N SER A 594 15.88 -20.45 -29.78
CA SER A 594 14.84 -19.76 -30.53
C SER A 594 13.63 -20.68 -30.70
N GLU A 595 12.45 -20.21 -30.33
CA GLU A 595 11.22 -21.00 -30.33
C GLU A 595 10.09 -20.28 -31.08
N VAL A 596 9.18 -21.08 -31.62
CA VAL A 596 8.00 -20.56 -32.33
C VAL A 596 6.99 -20.06 -31.29
N GLY A 597 6.53 -18.82 -31.47
CA GLY A 597 5.52 -18.23 -30.58
C GLY A 597 6.04 -17.71 -29.26
N LEU A 598 7.35 -17.77 -29.00
CA LEU A 598 7.98 -17.31 -27.78
C LEU A 598 8.78 -16.04 -28.04
N VAL A 599 8.46 -14.94 -27.34
CA VAL A 599 9.05 -13.62 -27.53
C VAL A 599 9.43 -13.01 -26.18
N THR A 600 10.58 -12.38 -26.12
CA THR A 600 11.03 -11.62 -24.95
C THR A 600 10.66 -10.15 -25.11
N GLY A 601 9.73 -9.70 -24.29
CA GLY A 601 9.36 -8.30 -24.13
C GLY A 601 10.06 -7.64 -22.95
N LEU A 602 9.94 -6.31 -22.86
CA LEU A 602 10.45 -5.51 -21.77
C LEU A 602 9.31 -4.76 -21.08
N ALA A 603 9.21 -4.93 -19.76
CA ALA A 603 8.24 -4.25 -18.92
C ALA A 603 8.95 -3.29 -17.97
N TRP A 604 8.22 -2.26 -17.56
CA TRP A 604 8.61 -1.37 -16.47
C TRP A 604 7.65 -1.56 -15.29
N THR A 605 8.21 -1.61 -14.09
CA THR A 605 7.47 -1.70 -12.84
C THR A 605 8.02 -0.68 -11.85
N GLU A 606 7.30 -0.43 -10.76
CA GLU A 606 7.77 0.44 -9.68
C GLU A 606 9.11 0.01 -9.05
N VAL A 607 9.46 -1.27 -9.15
CA VAL A 607 10.73 -1.82 -8.68
C VAL A 607 11.83 -1.82 -9.74
N GLY A 608 11.55 -1.32 -10.95
CA GLY A 608 12.48 -1.22 -12.07
C GLY A 608 12.03 -1.99 -13.31
N GLY A 609 12.91 -2.08 -14.30
CA GLY A 609 12.65 -2.86 -15.50
C GLY A 609 12.73 -4.36 -15.25
N SER A 610 11.93 -5.13 -15.97
CA SER A 610 11.94 -6.60 -16.01
C SER A 610 11.78 -7.12 -17.44
N ILE A 611 12.26 -8.34 -17.67
CA ILE A 611 11.92 -9.06 -18.92
C ILE A 611 10.52 -9.66 -18.78
N LEU A 612 9.84 -9.77 -19.90
CA LEU A 612 8.48 -10.29 -20.01
C LEU A 612 8.43 -11.33 -21.11
N SER A 613 8.43 -12.60 -20.78
CA SER A 613 8.20 -13.66 -21.76
C SER A 613 6.74 -13.63 -22.21
N THR A 614 6.50 -13.73 -23.50
CA THR A 614 5.17 -13.81 -24.08
C THR A 614 5.11 -15.02 -24.97
N GLU A 615 4.20 -15.92 -24.68
CA GLU A 615 3.98 -17.18 -25.38
C GLU A 615 2.68 -17.10 -26.18
N ALA A 616 2.72 -17.49 -27.44
CA ALA A 616 1.52 -17.65 -28.25
C ALA A 616 1.43 -19.08 -28.77
N SER A 617 0.30 -19.71 -28.59
CA SER A 617 0.00 -21.05 -29.09
C SER A 617 -1.25 -21.02 -29.99
N VAL A 618 -1.20 -21.82 -31.04
CA VAL A 618 -2.29 -21.99 -31.99
C VAL A 618 -2.88 -23.37 -31.78
N VAL A 619 -4.18 -23.45 -31.59
CA VAL A 619 -4.94 -24.71 -31.44
C VAL A 619 -6.16 -24.71 -32.35
N ASP A 620 -6.66 -25.88 -32.73
CA ASP A 620 -7.87 -25.97 -33.51
C ASP A 620 -9.05 -25.37 -32.73
N GLY A 621 -9.86 -24.54 -33.38
CA GLY A 621 -10.92 -23.82 -32.70
C GLY A 621 -11.91 -23.09 -33.58
N LYS A 622 -12.49 -22.02 -33.09
CA LYS A 622 -13.54 -21.23 -33.76
C LYS A 622 -13.21 -19.73 -33.87
N GLY A 623 -11.96 -19.37 -33.79
CA GLY A 623 -11.50 -17.97 -33.88
C GLY A 623 -11.40 -17.23 -32.54
N LYS A 624 -11.36 -17.92 -31.40
CA LYS A 624 -11.28 -17.31 -30.10
C LYS A 624 -9.85 -16.88 -29.78
N LEU A 625 -9.69 -15.66 -29.23
CA LEU A 625 -8.46 -15.20 -28.60
C LEU A 625 -8.60 -15.39 -27.10
N THR A 626 -7.74 -16.23 -26.53
CA THR A 626 -7.67 -16.46 -25.07
C THR A 626 -6.42 -15.77 -24.53
N LEU A 627 -6.57 -14.97 -23.47
CA LEU A 627 -5.50 -14.24 -22.83
C LEU A 627 -5.36 -14.71 -21.38
N THR A 628 -4.15 -15.07 -20.96
CA THR A 628 -3.87 -15.52 -19.59
C THR A 628 -2.59 -14.87 -19.06
N GLY A 629 -2.45 -14.77 -17.71
CA GLY A 629 -1.28 -14.19 -17.05
C GLY A 629 -1.57 -12.95 -16.19
N LYS A 630 -2.83 -12.77 -15.72
CA LYS A 630 -3.29 -11.57 -14.99
C LYS A 630 -2.98 -10.26 -15.71
N LEU A 631 -3.42 -10.18 -16.95
CA LEU A 631 -3.29 -8.99 -17.79
C LEU A 631 -4.36 -7.98 -17.41
N GLY A 632 -3.97 -6.73 -17.16
CA GLY A 632 -4.88 -5.60 -16.99
C GLY A 632 -5.57 -5.20 -18.30
N ASP A 633 -6.53 -4.29 -18.22
CA ASP A 633 -7.42 -3.93 -19.33
C ASP A 633 -6.65 -3.36 -20.52
N VAL A 634 -5.69 -2.46 -20.27
CA VAL A 634 -4.87 -1.84 -21.33
C VAL A 634 -4.04 -2.89 -22.10
N MET A 635 -3.50 -3.87 -21.38
CA MET A 635 -2.72 -4.94 -22.00
C MET A 635 -3.60 -5.92 -22.78
N GLN A 636 -4.84 -6.17 -22.33
CA GLN A 636 -5.83 -6.95 -23.07
C GLN A 636 -6.28 -6.25 -24.34
N GLU A 637 -6.53 -4.93 -24.31
CA GLU A 637 -6.82 -4.12 -25.50
C GLU A 637 -5.65 -4.14 -26.48
N SER A 638 -4.41 -4.03 -25.98
CA SER A 638 -3.21 -4.13 -26.81
C SER A 638 -3.09 -5.48 -27.51
N ALA A 639 -3.46 -6.57 -26.83
CA ALA A 639 -3.50 -7.91 -27.43
C ALA A 639 -4.60 -8.04 -28.52
N GLN A 640 -5.75 -7.41 -28.32
CA GLN A 640 -6.82 -7.36 -29.32
C GLN A 640 -6.40 -6.52 -30.53
N ALA A 641 -5.72 -5.41 -30.32
CA ALA A 641 -5.16 -4.58 -31.38
C ALA A 641 -4.10 -5.36 -32.19
N ALA A 642 -3.21 -6.08 -31.51
CA ALA A 642 -2.21 -6.95 -32.13
C ALA A 642 -2.87 -8.04 -32.99
N MET A 643 -3.92 -8.71 -32.47
CA MET A 643 -4.67 -9.71 -33.23
C MET A 643 -5.36 -9.11 -34.46
N SER A 644 -5.96 -7.94 -34.35
CA SER A 644 -6.61 -7.23 -35.45
C SER A 644 -5.62 -6.87 -36.55
N TYR A 645 -4.40 -6.39 -36.16
CA TYR A 645 -3.31 -6.13 -37.08
C TYR A 645 -2.90 -7.42 -37.82
N VAL A 646 -2.66 -8.51 -37.11
CA VAL A 646 -2.26 -9.80 -37.70
C VAL A 646 -3.33 -10.30 -38.70
N ARG A 647 -4.61 -10.21 -38.34
CA ARG A 647 -5.71 -10.55 -39.27
C ARG A 647 -5.70 -9.70 -40.53
N SER A 648 -5.46 -8.40 -40.41
CA SER A 648 -5.41 -7.51 -41.57
C SER A 648 -4.21 -7.78 -42.50
N ARG A 649 -3.19 -8.46 -41.99
CA ARG A 649 -1.96 -8.80 -42.71
C ARG A 649 -1.80 -10.29 -43.01
N ALA A 650 -2.86 -11.06 -42.92
CA ALA A 650 -2.85 -12.52 -43.09
C ALA A 650 -2.11 -12.97 -44.38
N HIS A 651 -2.35 -12.32 -45.50
CA HIS A 651 -1.70 -12.63 -46.78
C HIS A 651 -0.17 -12.46 -46.75
N ARG A 652 0.36 -11.50 -45.95
CA ARG A 652 1.82 -11.30 -45.81
C ARG A 652 2.44 -12.38 -44.90
N LEU A 653 1.66 -13.00 -44.05
CA LEU A 653 2.05 -14.14 -43.21
C LEU A 653 1.90 -15.49 -43.95
N GLY A 654 1.50 -15.50 -45.21
CA GLY A 654 1.24 -16.71 -45.95
C GLY A 654 -0.03 -17.43 -45.55
N LEU A 655 -0.97 -16.74 -44.88
CA LEU A 655 -2.22 -17.29 -44.34
C LEU A 655 -3.41 -16.94 -45.25
N THR A 656 -4.42 -17.80 -45.26
CA THR A 656 -5.72 -17.52 -45.91
C THR A 656 -6.46 -16.40 -45.14
N ARG A 657 -7.35 -15.66 -45.81
CA ARG A 657 -8.13 -14.61 -45.17
C ARG A 657 -8.97 -15.10 -43.99
N ASP A 658 -9.42 -16.35 -44.07
CA ASP A 658 -10.32 -16.99 -43.11
C ASP A 658 -9.60 -17.87 -42.07
N PHE A 659 -8.25 -17.79 -41.97
CA PHE A 659 -7.46 -18.65 -41.10
C PHE A 659 -7.99 -18.68 -39.65
N TYR A 660 -8.47 -17.54 -39.19
CA TYR A 660 -8.94 -17.36 -37.81
C TYR A 660 -10.24 -18.12 -37.49
N ARG A 661 -10.99 -18.59 -38.51
CA ARG A 661 -12.26 -19.30 -38.27
C ARG A 661 -12.07 -20.72 -37.73
N ASN A 662 -10.94 -21.33 -38.00
CA ASN A 662 -10.65 -22.72 -37.66
C ASN A 662 -9.54 -22.86 -36.61
N LEU A 663 -9.03 -21.75 -36.11
CA LEU A 663 -7.91 -21.73 -35.16
C LEU A 663 -8.23 -20.82 -33.97
N ASP A 664 -8.05 -21.32 -32.78
CA ASP A 664 -8.04 -20.51 -31.56
C ASP A 664 -6.58 -20.12 -31.23
N LEU A 665 -6.42 -18.91 -30.74
CA LEU A 665 -5.13 -18.38 -30.30
C LEU A 665 -5.13 -18.23 -28.81
N HIS A 666 -4.11 -18.77 -28.18
CA HIS A 666 -3.88 -18.59 -26.75
C HIS A 666 -2.57 -17.81 -26.54
N VAL A 667 -2.68 -16.62 -25.98
CA VAL A 667 -1.52 -15.82 -25.56
C VAL A 667 -1.38 -15.90 -24.05
N HIS A 668 -0.23 -16.35 -23.60
CA HIS A 668 0.09 -16.49 -22.19
C HIS A 668 1.30 -15.61 -21.83
N VAL A 669 1.19 -14.87 -20.73
CA VAL A 669 2.31 -14.15 -20.15
C VAL A 669 2.59 -14.74 -18.78
N PRO A 670 3.68 -15.52 -18.61
CA PRO A 670 4.03 -16.20 -17.35
C PRO A 670 4.15 -15.26 -16.15
N GLU A 671 4.35 -15.82 -14.95
CA GLU A 671 4.37 -15.11 -13.67
C GLU A 671 3.00 -14.50 -13.28
N GLY A 672 1.94 -15.31 -13.31
CA GLY A 672 0.57 -14.88 -12.97
C GLY A 672 0.36 -14.34 -11.54
N ALA A 673 1.36 -14.41 -10.65
CA ALA A 673 1.30 -13.80 -9.33
C ALA A 673 1.40 -12.26 -9.37
N ILE A 674 2.01 -11.70 -10.43
CA ILE A 674 2.23 -10.26 -10.59
C ILE A 674 1.25 -9.72 -11.63
N PRO A 675 0.35 -8.78 -11.29
CA PRO A 675 -0.49 -8.10 -12.26
C PRO A 675 0.38 -7.35 -13.29
N LYS A 676 0.00 -7.43 -14.57
CA LYS A 676 0.70 -6.80 -15.68
C LYS A 676 -0.27 -5.94 -16.46
N ASP A 677 0.06 -4.67 -16.64
CA ASP A 677 -0.75 -3.76 -17.45
C ASP A 677 0.12 -2.79 -18.25
N GLY A 678 -0.43 -2.30 -19.35
CA GLY A 678 0.19 -1.30 -20.19
C GLY A 678 0.27 -1.66 -21.68
N PRO A 679 0.32 -0.65 -22.57
CA PRO A 679 0.25 -0.86 -24.01
C PRO A 679 1.59 -1.31 -24.63
N SER A 680 2.71 -1.20 -23.90
CA SER A 680 4.08 -1.39 -24.43
C SER A 680 4.44 -2.83 -24.82
N ALA A 681 3.57 -3.81 -24.54
CA ALA A 681 3.72 -5.19 -24.99
C ALA A 681 3.12 -5.46 -26.38
N GLY A 682 2.54 -4.46 -27.04
CA GLY A 682 1.81 -4.63 -28.28
C GLY A 682 2.61 -5.29 -29.39
N ILE A 683 3.84 -4.80 -29.64
CA ILE A 683 4.71 -5.40 -30.67
C ILE A 683 5.18 -6.80 -30.28
N THR A 684 5.38 -7.06 -28.98
CA THR A 684 5.77 -8.37 -28.44
C THR A 684 4.68 -9.40 -28.69
N ILE A 685 3.44 -9.06 -28.33
CA ILE A 685 2.26 -9.93 -28.55
C ILE A 685 2.03 -10.15 -30.04
N ALA A 686 2.11 -9.10 -30.87
CA ALA A 686 1.94 -9.21 -32.31
C ALA A 686 3.02 -10.10 -32.96
N THR A 687 4.27 -10.01 -32.50
CA THR A 687 5.37 -10.87 -32.96
C THR A 687 5.13 -12.32 -32.53
N ALA A 688 4.71 -12.56 -31.28
CA ALA A 688 4.42 -13.90 -30.80
C ALA A 688 3.30 -14.57 -31.60
N ILE A 689 2.20 -13.85 -31.85
CA ILE A 689 1.08 -14.33 -32.68
C ILE A 689 1.56 -14.58 -34.13
N SER A 690 2.31 -13.67 -34.73
CA SER A 690 2.82 -13.80 -36.09
C SER A 690 3.75 -15.01 -36.22
N SER A 691 4.66 -15.20 -35.26
CA SER A 691 5.55 -16.36 -35.20
C SER A 691 4.79 -17.67 -35.08
N ALA A 692 3.82 -17.75 -34.16
CA ALA A 692 3.01 -18.93 -33.93
C ALA A 692 2.21 -19.34 -35.19
N LEU A 693 1.68 -18.36 -35.92
CA LEU A 693 0.90 -18.60 -37.13
C LEU A 693 1.78 -18.94 -38.35
N SER A 694 2.91 -18.26 -38.52
CA SER A 694 3.86 -18.52 -39.64
C SER A 694 4.78 -19.70 -39.37
N LYS A 695 4.82 -20.22 -38.13
CA LYS A 695 5.71 -21.28 -37.64
C LYS A 695 7.20 -20.94 -37.80
N ILE A 696 7.53 -19.64 -37.81
CA ILE A 696 8.90 -19.14 -37.88
C ILE A 696 9.36 -18.79 -36.47
N PRO A 697 10.50 -19.34 -36.01
CA PRO A 697 11.01 -19.03 -34.68
C PRO A 697 11.40 -17.56 -34.54
N VAL A 698 11.25 -17.03 -33.31
CA VAL A 698 11.74 -15.69 -32.96
C VAL A 698 13.15 -15.78 -32.40
N ARG A 699 13.99 -14.85 -32.76
CA ARG A 699 15.38 -14.75 -32.27
C ARG A 699 15.42 -14.64 -30.74
N ARG A 700 16.18 -15.52 -30.09
CA ARG A 700 16.32 -15.60 -28.63
C ARG A 700 17.15 -14.47 -28.00
N ASP A 701 18.08 -13.91 -28.78
CA ASP A 701 19.04 -12.87 -28.37
C ASP A 701 18.48 -11.45 -28.42
N LEU A 702 17.19 -11.34 -28.70
CA LEU A 702 16.49 -10.11 -28.99
C LEU A 702 15.39 -9.85 -27.96
N ALA A 703 15.34 -8.62 -27.46
CA ALA A 703 14.18 -8.12 -26.71
C ALA A 703 13.46 -7.02 -27.46
N MET A 704 12.20 -6.78 -27.13
CA MET A 704 11.43 -5.72 -27.78
C MET A 704 10.44 -5.04 -26.85
N THR A 705 10.10 -3.81 -27.16
CA THR A 705 9.03 -3.06 -26.50
C THR A 705 8.48 -1.99 -27.43
N GLY A 706 7.17 -1.82 -27.42
CA GLY A 706 6.48 -0.85 -28.27
C GLY A 706 4.97 -1.05 -28.23
N GLU A 707 4.24 0.03 -28.36
CA GLU A 707 2.80 -0.01 -28.55
C GLU A 707 2.47 -0.19 -30.03
N ILE A 708 1.43 -0.94 -30.36
CA ILE A 708 0.99 -1.20 -31.73
C ILE A 708 -0.35 -0.55 -32.03
N THR A 709 -0.48 0.04 -33.20
CA THR A 709 -1.78 0.50 -33.70
C THR A 709 -2.41 -0.54 -34.66
N LEU A 710 -3.69 -0.45 -34.91
CA LEU A 710 -4.41 -1.32 -35.85
C LEU A 710 -3.82 -1.30 -37.27
N ARG A 711 -3.10 -0.24 -37.65
CA ARG A 711 -2.43 -0.09 -38.94
C ARG A 711 -0.99 -0.62 -38.92
N GLY A 712 -0.49 -1.07 -37.75
CA GLY A 712 0.86 -1.57 -37.57
C GLY A 712 1.93 -0.50 -37.39
N LYS A 713 1.53 0.74 -37.04
CA LYS A 713 2.49 1.77 -36.64
C LYS A 713 2.93 1.44 -35.20
N VAL A 714 4.21 1.61 -34.92
CA VAL A 714 4.81 1.43 -33.59
C VAL A 714 4.86 2.78 -32.89
N LEU A 715 4.24 2.88 -31.71
CA LEU A 715 4.16 4.10 -30.93
C LEU A 715 5.17 4.10 -29.77
N PRO A 716 5.59 5.29 -29.30
CA PRO A 716 6.59 5.43 -28.23
C PRO A 716 6.11 4.88 -26.89
N ILE A 717 7.09 4.53 -26.05
CA ILE A 717 6.88 3.93 -24.72
C ILE A 717 7.59 4.72 -23.63
N GLY A 718 7.15 4.53 -22.40
CA GLY A 718 7.83 5.05 -21.21
C GLY A 718 8.83 4.07 -20.59
N GLY A 719 9.72 4.59 -19.72
CA GLY A 719 10.66 3.78 -18.95
C GLY A 719 11.76 3.11 -19.76
N LEU A 720 12.26 3.79 -20.81
CA LEU A 720 13.27 3.24 -21.71
C LEU A 720 14.53 2.80 -20.98
N LYS A 721 15.07 3.65 -20.10
CA LYS A 721 16.29 3.38 -19.33
C LYS A 721 16.17 2.09 -18.51
N GLU A 722 15.07 1.95 -17.78
CA GLU A 722 14.81 0.79 -16.92
C GLU A 722 14.64 -0.49 -17.75
N LYS A 723 13.97 -0.41 -18.89
CA LYS A 723 13.78 -1.53 -19.82
C LYS A 723 15.10 -2.00 -20.41
N LEU A 724 15.96 -1.08 -20.84
CA LEU A 724 17.29 -1.42 -21.36
C LEU A 724 18.19 -2.02 -20.27
N LEU A 725 18.11 -1.51 -19.04
CA LEU A 725 18.81 -2.10 -17.91
C LEU A 725 18.36 -3.54 -17.62
N ALA A 726 17.07 -3.82 -17.79
CA ALA A 726 16.55 -5.18 -17.63
C ALA A 726 17.04 -6.12 -18.74
N ALA A 727 17.02 -5.66 -19.99
CA ALA A 727 17.55 -6.42 -21.11
C ALA A 727 19.04 -6.75 -20.92
N HIS A 728 19.85 -5.76 -20.57
CA HIS A 728 21.27 -5.95 -20.31
C HIS A 728 21.55 -6.94 -19.17
N ARG A 729 20.81 -6.87 -18.05
CA ARG A 729 20.93 -7.83 -16.94
C ARG A 729 20.57 -9.26 -17.36
N ALA A 730 19.62 -9.40 -18.27
CA ALA A 730 19.21 -10.70 -18.81
C ALA A 730 20.16 -11.22 -19.92
N GLY A 731 21.24 -10.50 -20.22
CA GLY A 731 22.18 -10.89 -21.27
C GLY A 731 21.65 -10.65 -22.69
N LEU A 732 20.61 -9.81 -22.83
CA LEU A 732 20.04 -9.43 -24.13
C LEU A 732 20.64 -8.09 -24.58
N PHE A 733 21.49 -8.16 -25.59
CA PHE A 733 22.21 -6.98 -26.08
C PHE A 733 21.62 -6.34 -27.34
N GLU A 734 20.63 -6.98 -27.96
CA GLU A 734 19.87 -6.42 -29.08
C GLU A 734 18.45 -6.10 -28.64
N VAL A 735 17.97 -4.89 -28.93
CA VAL A 735 16.64 -4.44 -28.53
C VAL A 735 15.95 -3.68 -29.65
N ILE A 736 14.69 -4.05 -29.92
CA ILE A 736 13.81 -3.31 -30.84
C ILE A 736 13.04 -2.25 -30.06
N LEU A 737 13.08 -1.02 -30.55
CA LEU A 737 12.49 0.16 -29.94
C LEU A 737 11.70 0.99 -30.95
N PRO A 738 10.65 1.72 -30.51
CA PRO A 738 9.99 2.69 -31.35
C PRO A 738 10.96 3.82 -31.75
N LYS A 739 10.89 4.29 -32.98
CA LYS A 739 11.75 5.39 -33.50
C LYS A 739 11.57 6.68 -32.70
N ASP A 740 10.36 6.98 -32.25
CA ASP A 740 10.07 8.19 -31.49
C ASP A 740 10.76 8.20 -30.11
N ASN A 741 11.27 7.05 -29.62
CA ASN A 741 12.08 6.95 -28.40
C ASN A 741 13.59 7.17 -28.65
N GLU A 742 14.05 7.45 -29.86
CA GLU A 742 15.47 7.75 -30.13
C GLU A 742 15.96 8.94 -29.29
N LYS A 743 15.12 9.95 -29.10
CA LYS A 743 15.40 11.09 -28.22
C LYS A 743 15.69 10.70 -26.77
N ASP A 744 15.03 9.65 -26.27
CA ASP A 744 15.12 9.22 -24.86
C ASP A 744 16.42 8.42 -24.61
N VAL A 745 17.12 8.00 -25.65
CA VAL A 745 18.42 7.32 -25.55
C VAL A 745 19.49 8.23 -24.92
N ALA A 746 19.32 9.55 -25.01
CA ALA A 746 20.21 10.50 -24.35
C ALA A 746 20.19 10.38 -22.80
N GLU A 747 19.13 9.80 -22.23
CA GLU A 747 19.01 9.54 -20.80
C GLU A 747 19.66 8.22 -20.34
N VAL A 748 20.01 7.36 -21.30
CA VAL A 748 20.64 6.06 -21.05
C VAL A 748 22.14 6.26 -20.79
N PRO A 749 22.71 5.65 -19.73
CA PRO A 749 24.15 5.73 -19.47
C PRO A 749 24.99 5.29 -20.67
N GLU A 750 26.08 5.99 -20.89
CA GLU A 750 26.91 5.81 -22.09
C GLU A 750 27.51 4.40 -22.20
N ASN A 751 27.93 3.83 -21.07
CA ASN A 751 28.42 2.45 -20.99
C ASN A 751 27.37 1.44 -21.42
N LEU A 752 26.10 1.63 -21.03
CA LEU A 752 25.00 0.75 -21.42
C LEU A 752 24.65 0.95 -22.91
N ARG A 753 24.60 2.19 -23.36
CA ARG A 753 24.34 2.53 -24.76
C ARG A 753 25.36 1.92 -25.72
N ASN A 754 26.63 1.95 -25.35
CA ASN A 754 27.71 1.38 -26.14
C ASN A 754 27.76 -0.17 -26.11
N ALA A 755 27.19 -0.78 -25.09
CA ALA A 755 27.13 -2.23 -24.95
C ALA A 755 25.93 -2.86 -25.69
N MET A 756 24.95 -2.08 -26.12
CA MET A 756 23.70 -2.58 -26.70
C MET A 756 23.51 -2.13 -28.13
N LYS A 757 22.93 -3.00 -28.94
CA LYS A 757 22.51 -2.71 -30.31
C LYS A 757 21.02 -2.39 -30.31
N LEU A 758 20.68 -1.13 -30.59
CA LEU A 758 19.32 -0.63 -30.57
C LEU A 758 18.78 -0.55 -32.01
N HIS A 759 17.63 -1.18 -32.25
CA HIS A 759 16.94 -1.16 -33.52
C HIS A 759 15.69 -0.27 -33.42
N PHE A 760 15.73 0.88 -34.07
CA PHE A 760 14.61 1.82 -34.10
C PHE A 760 13.68 1.51 -35.27
N VAL A 761 12.39 1.28 -34.94
CA VAL A 761 11.37 0.87 -35.91
C VAL A 761 10.16 1.80 -35.88
N GLU A 762 9.54 2.00 -37.04
CA GLU A 762 8.30 2.77 -37.19
C GLU A 762 7.08 1.86 -37.39
N THR A 763 7.32 0.67 -37.98
CA THR A 763 6.25 -0.25 -38.36
C THR A 763 6.49 -1.67 -37.85
N MET A 764 5.40 -2.39 -37.66
CA MET A 764 5.45 -3.79 -37.26
C MET A 764 6.12 -4.69 -38.33
N ASP A 765 6.05 -4.31 -39.61
CA ASP A 765 6.73 -5.06 -40.67
C ASP A 765 8.26 -5.04 -40.47
N GLN A 766 8.82 -3.91 -40.00
CA GLN A 766 10.23 -3.81 -39.61
C GLN A 766 10.55 -4.64 -38.37
N VAL A 767 9.66 -4.67 -37.40
CA VAL A 767 9.82 -5.52 -36.21
C VAL A 767 9.92 -6.99 -36.59
N LEU A 768 9.00 -7.50 -37.45
CA LEU A 768 8.99 -8.90 -37.90
C LEU A 768 10.23 -9.24 -38.72
N ALA A 769 10.70 -8.33 -39.56
CA ALA A 769 11.92 -8.52 -40.36
C ALA A 769 13.19 -8.70 -39.51
N ILE A 770 13.25 -8.06 -38.33
CA ILE A 770 14.40 -8.15 -37.41
C ILE A 770 14.22 -9.34 -36.43
N ALA A 771 12.99 -9.58 -35.98
CA ALA A 771 12.69 -10.50 -34.89
C ALA A 771 12.62 -11.97 -35.35
N LEU A 772 12.16 -12.24 -36.55
CA LEU A 772 12.02 -13.60 -37.08
C LEU A 772 13.36 -14.13 -37.61
N GLU A 773 13.65 -15.42 -37.38
CA GLU A 773 14.87 -16.06 -37.89
C GLU A 773 14.90 -16.22 -39.42
N SER A 774 13.72 -16.29 -40.01
CA SER A 774 13.58 -16.39 -41.49
C SER A 774 12.61 -15.32 -41.98
N PRO A 775 12.82 -14.78 -43.19
CA PRO A 775 11.90 -13.82 -43.76
C PRO A 775 10.53 -14.42 -43.95
N LEU A 776 9.49 -13.60 -43.81
CA LEU A 776 8.14 -13.99 -44.13
C LEU A 776 8.04 -14.45 -45.61
N PRO A 777 7.11 -15.38 -45.90
CA PRO A 777 6.92 -15.86 -47.29
C PRO A 777 6.72 -14.72 -48.28
N ALA A 778 7.38 -14.76 -49.43
CA ALA A 778 7.16 -13.76 -50.47
C ALA A 778 5.69 -13.74 -50.88
N ILE A 779 5.13 -12.54 -51.05
CA ILE A 779 3.75 -12.33 -51.44
C ILE A 779 3.61 -12.98 -52.85
N ARG A 780 2.81 -14.06 -52.95
CA ARG A 780 2.33 -14.53 -54.25
C ARG A 780 1.30 -13.51 -54.74
N GLU A 781 1.62 -12.77 -55.79
CA GLU A 781 0.67 -11.91 -56.48
C GLU A 781 -0.40 -12.75 -57.20
N GLU A 782 -1.32 -13.30 -56.45
CA GLU A 782 -2.56 -13.87 -57.00
C GLU A 782 -3.69 -13.60 -56.02
N GLU A 783 -4.37 -12.51 -56.29
CA GLU A 783 -5.77 -12.17 -56.16
C GLU A 783 -5.92 -10.67 -55.99
N THR A 784 -5.92 -9.99 -57.11
CA THR A 784 -6.43 -8.61 -57.22
C THR A 784 -7.84 -8.59 -56.64
N VAL A 785 -7.97 -8.01 -55.43
CA VAL A 785 -9.27 -7.69 -54.89
C VAL A 785 -9.97 -6.80 -55.89
N GLN A 786 -11.03 -7.29 -56.49
CA GLN A 786 -11.95 -6.41 -57.21
C GLN A 786 -12.40 -5.31 -56.26
N PRO A 787 -12.27 -4.03 -56.61
CA PRO A 787 -12.78 -2.98 -55.80
C PRO A 787 -14.30 -3.19 -55.63
N ILE A 788 -14.78 -3.15 -54.40
CA ILE A 788 -16.20 -3.10 -54.09
C ILE A 788 -16.75 -1.92 -54.87
N ALA A 789 -17.59 -2.18 -55.89
CA ALA A 789 -18.23 -1.14 -56.66
C ALA A 789 -18.90 -0.14 -55.72
N PRO A 790 -18.77 1.16 -55.90
CA PRO A 790 -19.45 2.10 -55.06
C PRO A 790 -20.93 1.83 -55.13
N LEU A 791 -21.60 1.72 -53.98
CA LEU A 791 -23.06 1.65 -53.89
C LEU A 791 -23.62 2.83 -54.67
N THR A 792 -24.12 2.57 -55.89
CA THR A 792 -24.89 3.54 -56.67
C THR A 792 -26.14 3.83 -55.84
N SER A 793 -26.23 5.05 -55.37
CA SER A 793 -27.45 5.57 -54.78
C SER A 793 -28.58 5.50 -55.83
N THR A 794 -29.43 4.52 -55.72
CA THR A 794 -30.73 4.54 -56.41
C THR A 794 -31.55 5.64 -55.77
N THR A 795 -31.66 6.78 -56.45
CA THR A 795 -32.68 7.79 -56.23
C THR A 795 -34.03 7.13 -56.50
N GLY A 796 -34.67 6.65 -55.45
CA GLY A 796 -36.06 6.20 -55.52
C GLY A 796 -36.94 7.40 -55.33
N ASP A 797 -37.79 7.64 -56.31
CA ASP A 797 -38.89 8.62 -56.29
C ASP A 797 -39.72 8.55 -55.02
N SER A 798 -39.92 9.71 -54.44
CA SER A 798 -40.95 9.94 -53.41
C SER A 798 -42.32 10.04 -54.05
N PRO A 799 -43.32 9.28 -53.61
CA PRO A 799 -44.72 9.64 -53.92
C PRO A 799 -45.19 10.76 -53.01
N ALA A 800 -45.86 11.71 -53.61
CA ALA A 800 -46.48 12.89 -53.05
C ALA A 800 -47.46 12.57 -51.91
N ALA A 801 -47.40 13.38 -50.87
CA ALA A 801 -48.39 13.44 -49.83
C ALA A 801 -49.73 14.02 -50.33
N HIS A 802 -50.80 13.35 -50.02
CA HIS A 802 -52.13 13.91 -49.94
C HIS A 802 -52.71 13.68 -48.54
N GLN A 803 -53.06 14.82 -47.95
CA GLN A 803 -53.87 15.08 -46.74
C GLN A 803 -53.22 14.80 -45.38
#